data_36c79dbcb27939d0abed17bada917af2
#
_entry.id   36c79dbcb27939d0abed17bada917af2
#
_cell.length_a   1.000
_cell.length_b   1.000
_cell.length_c   1.000
_cell.angle_alpha   90.00
_cell.angle_beta   90.00
_cell.angle_gamma   90.00
#
_symmetry.space_group_name_H-M   'P 1'
#
loop_
_entity.id
_entity.type
_entity.pdbx_description
1 polymer ?
#
loop_
_entity_poly.entity_id
_entity_poly.type
_entity_poly.pdbx_seq_one_letter_code
_entity_poly.pdbx_strand_id
1 'polypeptide(L)'
;MNASLLPYLFLPFAWAVCAAPKPNILYFYVDDLGWGSIGPNGQSDRKANGQPYVLTPNLDRLAKDGVNFRRGYGCTVCSPARSSQQTGFHQGYTFADRNDPDNAKKAIRADDVTMGDALSGAGYTTGYWGKWGYGGSKDMQNPTIDNLQTLPTSHGYKFVVAELHHVRAHTFFQPTLWNAPSKGWAVGFMELKPNSMAKYVNHEAYPNYPAFQDHQKYPNPAYCDDVYAFACLDFVRNQAMEYNRSGKPFFGLFAAQIPHAPFAEVQKLPNWDHDYKDKPYFAKLSPQSQQWCAMVTRIDAHFGNVLQALEDPNGDGDKSDSVAKNTLVVFQSDNGGPGGSNREQLDANGGLLGSKGSIYEGGIRVPTIMRWPDMINADSKLAAGSNTDLVLDCSDLLPTFCELAGASVPLGISGVSLAPTLTGKGRQRIRDFLIHETNGHASIIRDRYKLIRPKQGLKGSGKKKSYRKRDGKDPAKWQLYDLQTDPAEANDLAEIRQDLVRELNQLLTAERVDEAAGFANTYHDWNAKTANGFLHEASNWTDYLYENGDVTYMVEKGNPQSHWCAEIRRGAAIASKDTEFLALRVAGELTVKNGAGVLARNELRIAEKGGVFLEGGSLSSERWVEVCPGGTLSGHGEVRATLHTSGTLVLHPGNPLVVRGSVHLSGNLRVEGIGNPKNLDEITVLKADSIDGRFANSQVSFSGKSYVIRYSSDSIALRPQ
;
A
#
# COMPACT_ATOMS: atom_id res chain seq x y z
N MET A 1 -16.52 31.77 -69.56
CA MET A 1 -16.77 31.91 -68.12
C MET A 1 -16.49 30.56 -67.49
N ASN A 2 -15.22 30.40 -67.03
CA ASN A 2 -14.81 29.14 -66.36
C ASN A 2 -14.76 29.41 -64.85
N ALA A 3 -15.67 28.74 -64.10
CA ALA A 3 -15.64 28.73 -62.64
C ALA A 3 -14.77 27.58 -62.19
N SER A 4 -13.62 27.89 -61.57
CA SER A 4 -12.71 26.94 -60.93
C SER A 4 -13.24 26.61 -59.50
N LEU A 5 -13.57 25.36 -59.27
CA LEU A 5 -13.86 24.78 -57.96
C LEU A 5 -12.54 24.49 -57.23
N LEU A 6 -12.31 25.17 -56.11
CA LEU A 6 -11.26 24.79 -55.14
C LEU A 6 -11.79 23.66 -54.25
N PRO A 7 -11.02 22.59 -53.99
CA PRO A 7 -11.37 21.56 -53.00
C PRO A 7 -11.02 22.06 -51.63
N TYR A 8 -11.99 22.09 -50.72
CA TYR A 8 -11.79 22.25 -49.28
C TYR A 8 -11.10 21.01 -48.73
N LEU A 9 -9.87 21.16 -48.28
CA LEU A 9 -9.17 20.16 -47.51
C LEU A 9 -9.68 20.19 -46.08
N PHE A 10 -10.50 19.20 -45.71
CA PHE A 10 -10.83 18.92 -44.30
C PHE A 10 -9.63 18.21 -43.66
N LEU A 11 -8.84 18.93 -42.89
CA LEU A 11 -7.89 18.35 -41.94
C LEU A 11 -8.70 17.83 -40.75
N PRO A 12 -8.59 16.54 -40.39
CA PRO A 12 -9.18 16.04 -39.17
C PRO A 12 -8.37 16.60 -37.97
N PHE A 13 -8.97 17.48 -37.19
CA PHE A 13 -8.49 17.83 -35.87
C PHE A 13 -8.59 16.57 -35.01
N ALA A 14 -7.50 15.83 -34.87
CA ALA A 14 -7.35 14.83 -33.85
C ALA A 14 -7.31 15.55 -32.51
N TRP A 15 -8.40 15.52 -31.77
CA TRP A 15 -8.40 15.88 -30.35
C TRP A 15 -7.51 14.87 -29.65
N ALA A 16 -6.31 15.27 -29.34
CA ALA A 16 -5.51 14.54 -28.36
C ALA A 16 -6.29 14.59 -27.06
N VAL A 17 -6.89 13.46 -26.67
CA VAL A 17 -7.43 13.28 -25.32
C VAL A 17 -6.23 13.38 -24.41
N CYS A 18 -5.99 14.56 -23.85
CA CYS A 18 -4.96 14.76 -22.87
C CYS A 18 -5.34 13.89 -21.65
N ALA A 19 -4.59 12.84 -21.39
CA ALA A 19 -4.77 12.06 -20.17
C ALA A 19 -4.74 13.02 -18.98
N ALA A 20 -5.64 12.83 -18.01
CA ALA A 20 -5.65 13.65 -16.81
C ALA A 20 -4.24 13.63 -16.17
N PRO A 21 -3.74 14.76 -15.69
CA PRO A 21 -2.40 14.83 -15.12
C PRO A 21 -2.32 13.89 -13.89
N LYS A 22 -1.24 13.13 -13.81
CA LYS A 22 -0.97 12.26 -12.65
C LYS A 22 -0.92 13.10 -11.39
N PRO A 23 -1.52 12.66 -10.27
CA PRO A 23 -1.47 13.40 -9.01
C PRO A 23 -0.05 13.39 -8.42
N ASN A 24 0.33 14.45 -7.71
CA ASN A 24 1.40 14.34 -6.75
C ASN A 24 0.93 13.52 -5.55
N ILE A 25 1.84 12.83 -4.87
CA ILE A 25 1.52 12.00 -3.72
C ILE A 25 2.44 12.36 -2.56
N LEU A 26 1.86 12.66 -1.42
CA LEU A 26 2.58 12.95 -0.20
C LEU A 26 2.05 12.07 0.93
N TYR A 27 2.91 11.26 1.52
CA TYR A 27 2.55 10.32 2.56
C TYR A 27 3.31 10.62 3.86
N PHE A 28 2.57 10.98 4.91
CA PHE A 28 3.07 11.16 6.26
C PHE A 28 2.80 9.90 7.07
N TYR A 29 3.88 9.28 7.56
CA TYR A 29 3.84 8.02 8.30
C TYR A 29 4.58 8.17 9.62
N VAL A 30 3.84 8.20 10.74
CA VAL A 30 4.38 8.46 12.06
C VAL A 30 4.56 7.19 12.89
N ASP A 31 5.43 7.23 13.91
CA ASP A 31 5.82 6.08 14.72
C ASP A 31 5.09 6.10 16.08
N ASP A 32 4.33 5.07 16.40
CA ASP A 32 3.63 4.91 17.70
C ASP A 32 2.54 5.94 18.00
N LEU A 33 1.81 6.44 17.04
CA LEU A 33 0.68 7.32 17.27
C LEU A 33 -0.63 6.53 17.32
N GLY A 34 -1.24 6.45 18.51
CA GLY A 34 -2.49 5.72 18.73
C GLY A 34 -3.69 6.36 18.02
N TRP A 35 -4.72 5.56 17.76
CA TRP A 35 -5.92 5.96 17.03
C TRP A 35 -6.58 7.20 17.64
N GLY A 36 -6.69 7.27 18.96
CA GLY A 36 -7.32 8.38 19.71
C GLY A 36 -6.45 9.62 19.89
N SER A 37 -5.26 9.68 19.29
CA SER A 37 -4.26 10.73 19.54
C SER A 37 -4.46 12.00 18.74
N ILE A 38 -5.44 12.06 17.86
CA ILE A 38 -5.73 13.23 16.99
C ILE A 38 -7.11 13.81 17.27
N GLY A 39 -7.31 15.09 16.92
CA GLY A 39 -8.58 15.78 17.14
C GLY A 39 -9.80 15.03 16.67
N PRO A 40 -9.86 14.59 15.38
CA PRO A 40 -11.00 13.87 14.82
C PRO A 40 -11.37 12.56 15.51
N ASN A 41 -10.41 11.94 16.21
CA ASN A 41 -10.58 10.64 16.86
C ASN A 41 -10.70 10.73 18.39
N GLY A 42 -11.07 11.89 18.93
CA GLY A 42 -11.41 12.07 20.34
C GLY A 42 -10.71 13.22 21.05
N GLN A 43 -9.58 13.75 20.57
CA GLN A 43 -8.90 14.84 21.28
C GLN A 43 -9.70 16.16 21.23
N SER A 44 -10.44 16.42 20.14
CA SER A 44 -11.35 17.56 20.06
C SER A 44 -12.49 17.48 21.07
N ASP A 45 -13.07 16.28 21.28
CA ASP A 45 -14.12 16.05 22.28
C ASP A 45 -13.58 16.20 23.70
N ARG A 46 -12.38 15.67 23.96
CA ARG A 46 -11.69 15.82 25.25
C ARG A 46 -11.46 17.29 25.57
N LYS A 47 -11.00 18.08 24.58
CA LYS A 47 -10.84 19.52 24.71
C LYS A 47 -12.17 20.21 25.04
N ALA A 48 -13.23 19.90 24.31
CA ALA A 48 -14.57 20.46 24.53
C ALA A 48 -15.12 20.14 25.92
N ASN A 49 -14.80 18.96 26.47
CA ASN A 49 -15.21 18.49 27.78
C ASN A 49 -14.26 18.89 28.93
N GLY A 50 -13.26 19.76 28.67
CA GLY A 50 -12.33 20.22 29.70
C GLY A 50 -11.36 19.15 30.22
N GLN A 51 -11.23 18.02 29.54
CA GLN A 51 -10.30 16.95 29.87
C GLN A 51 -8.88 17.28 29.34
N PRO A 52 -7.82 16.66 29.86
CA PRO A 52 -6.48 16.73 29.24
C PRO A 52 -6.52 16.22 27.79
N TYR A 53 -5.88 16.96 26.88
CA TYR A 53 -5.91 16.67 25.44
C TYR A 53 -4.57 16.96 24.75
N VAL A 54 -4.41 16.40 23.56
CA VAL A 54 -3.28 16.66 22.64
C VAL A 54 -3.74 17.61 21.53
N LEU A 55 -2.85 18.52 21.12
CA LEU A 55 -3.11 19.50 20.05
C LEU A 55 -2.61 18.96 18.72
N THR A 56 -3.52 18.90 17.74
CA THR A 56 -3.22 18.49 16.36
C THR A 56 -3.95 19.37 15.35
N PRO A 57 -3.76 20.71 15.39
CA PRO A 57 -4.58 21.64 14.61
C PRO A 57 -4.44 21.45 13.08
N ASN A 58 -3.28 20.99 12.60
CA ASN A 58 -3.05 20.77 11.18
C ASN A 58 -3.68 19.45 10.70
N LEU A 59 -3.65 18.39 11.52
CA LEU A 59 -4.36 17.14 11.26
C LEU A 59 -5.88 17.34 11.36
N ASP A 60 -6.35 18.18 12.29
CA ASP A 60 -7.76 18.56 12.38
C ASP A 60 -8.23 19.27 11.09
N ARG A 61 -7.40 20.19 10.56
CA ARG A 61 -7.64 20.83 9.26
C ARG A 61 -7.61 19.81 8.12
N LEU A 62 -6.62 18.90 8.11
CA LEU A 62 -6.53 17.85 7.09
C LEU A 62 -7.79 17.00 7.03
N ALA A 63 -8.32 16.59 8.19
CA ALA A 63 -9.55 15.82 8.29
C ALA A 63 -10.79 16.61 7.84
N LYS A 64 -10.84 17.90 8.15
CA LYS A 64 -11.91 18.81 7.70
C LYS A 64 -11.92 18.98 6.18
N ASP A 65 -10.74 19.05 5.56
CA ASP A 65 -10.57 19.23 4.12
C ASP A 65 -10.48 17.90 3.36
N GLY A 66 -10.51 16.78 4.07
CA GLY A 66 -10.35 15.42 3.56
C GLY A 66 -11.33 14.43 4.17
N VAL A 67 -10.94 13.18 4.27
CA VAL A 67 -11.72 12.07 4.85
C VAL A 67 -10.93 11.41 5.97
N ASN A 68 -11.57 11.20 7.12
CA ASN A 68 -11.04 10.44 8.24
C ASN A 68 -11.54 8.99 8.17
N PHE A 69 -10.61 8.04 8.08
CA PHE A 69 -10.89 6.60 8.05
C PHE A 69 -10.91 6.05 9.48
N ARG A 70 -12.10 5.83 10.03
CA ARG A 70 -12.24 5.32 11.40
C ARG A 70 -11.74 3.88 11.56
N ARG A 71 -11.63 3.12 10.47
CA ARG A 71 -11.10 1.76 10.43
C ARG A 71 -9.80 1.70 9.62
N GLY A 72 -8.86 2.60 9.94
CA GLY A 72 -7.48 2.56 9.44
C GLY A 72 -6.64 1.56 10.24
N TYR A 73 -5.85 0.72 9.57
CA TYR A 73 -5.03 -0.30 10.20
C TYR A 73 -3.55 -0.17 9.80
N GLY A 74 -2.69 -0.34 10.80
CA GLY A 74 -1.28 -0.63 10.65
C GLY A 74 -0.99 -2.07 11.06
N CYS A 75 0.23 -2.34 11.55
CA CYS A 75 0.56 -3.65 12.13
C CYS A 75 0.70 -3.55 13.66
N THR A 76 1.09 -4.66 14.28
CA THR A 76 1.25 -4.69 15.75
C THR A 76 2.49 -3.96 16.25
N VAL A 77 3.53 -3.83 15.39
CA VAL A 77 4.81 -3.16 15.68
C VAL A 77 5.45 -2.58 14.41
N CYS A 78 6.49 -1.75 14.58
CA CYS A 78 7.06 -0.89 13.55
C CYS A 78 7.56 -1.60 12.28
N SER A 79 8.50 -2.56 12.37
CA SER A 79 9.14 -3.14 11.18
C SER A 79 8.14 -3.87 10.26
N PRO A 80 7.23 -4.72 10.76
CA PRO A 80 6.17 -5.29 9.91
C PRO A 80 5.27 -4.23 9.29
N ALA A 81 4.89 -3.18 10.04
CA ALA A 81 4.05 -2.12 9.51
C ALA A 81 4.73 -1.37 8.36
N ARG A 82 6.01 -1.02 8.54
CA ARG A 82 6.81 -0.35 7.50
C ARG A 82 7.04 -1.24 6.30
N SER A 83 7.26 -2.54 6.50
CA SER A 83 7.37 -3.51 5.41
C SER A 83 6.04 -3.70 4.68
N SER A 84 4.94 -3.89 5.40
CA SER A 84 3.59 -4.02 4.81
C SER A 84 3.21 -2.78 3.98
N GLN A 85 3.48 -1.60 4.52
CA GLN A 85 3.25 -0.33 3.86
C GLN A 85 4.05 -0.20 2.56
N GLN A 86 5.34 -0.57 2.58
CA GLN A 86 6.22 -0.46 1.40
C GLN A 86 5.88 -1.49 0.33
N THR A 87 5.57 -2.73 0.72
CA THR A 87 5.50 -3.87 -0.19
C THR A 87 4.08 -4.31 -0.56
N GLY A 88 3.05 -3.80 0.14
CA GLY A 88 1.66 -4.16 -0.10
C GLY A 88 1.25 -5.54 0.43
N PHE A 89 2.11 -6.23 1.18
CA PHE A 89 1.77 -7.48 1.84
C PHE A 89 1.21 -7.24 3.24
N HIS A 90 0.18 -7.96 3.67
CA HIS A 90 -0.25 -7.91 5.06
C HIS A 90 0.80 -8.54 6.00
N GLN A 91 0.66 -8.29 7.30
CA GLN A 91 1.67 -8.69 8.29
C GLN A 91 2.02 -10.19 8.27
N GLY A 92 1.08 -11.08 7.95
CA GLY A 92 1.32 -12.53 7.86
C GLY A 92 2.13 -12.96 6.64
N TYR A 93 2.31 -12.09 5.63
CA TYR A 93 3.06 -12.37 4.39
C TYR A 93 4.35 -11.58 4.26
N THR A 94 4.45 -10.41 4.89
CA THR A 94 5.67 -9.61 4.75
C THR A 94 6.88 -10.33 5.35
N PHE A 95 8.01 -10.29 4.64
CA PHE A 95 9.24 -10.93 5.12
C PHE A 95 9.74 -10.31 6.42
N ALA A 96 9.67 -8.99 6.55
CA ALA A 96 9.98 -8.29 7.80
C ALA A 96 8.79 -8.37 8.78
N ASP A 97 8.44 -9.57 9.21
CA ASP A 97 7.25 -9.90 10.01
C ASP A 97 7.34 -9.52 11.50
N ARG A 98 8.51 -9.06 11.96
CA ARG A 98 8.79 -8.70 13.36
C ARG A 98 9.90 -7.66 13.46
N ASN A 99 10.01 -6.99 14.62
CA ASN A 99 11.17 -6.18 14.94
C ASN A 99 12.38 -7.10 15.19
N ASP A 100 13.36 -6.98 14.32
CA ASP A 100 14.65 -7.64 14.49
C ASP A 100 15.69 -6.57 14.85
N PRO A 101 16.29 -6.59 16.06
CA PRO A 101 17.24 -5.57 16.48
C PRO A 101 18.45 -5.40 15.56
N ASP A 102 18.85 -6.46 14.90
CA ASP A 102 19.97 -6.46 13.96
C ASP A 102 19.51 -6.20 12.51
N ASN A 103 18.25 -6.37 12.19
CA ASN A 103 17.61 -6.31 10.88
C ASN A 103 18.31 -7.15 9.78
N ALA A 104 19.28 -7.98 10.16
CA ALA A 104 20.08 -8.76 9.25
C ALA A 104 19.29 -9.94 8.62
N LYS A 105 18.22 -10.37 9.30
CA LYS A 105 17.43 -11.55 8.90
C LYS A 105 16.01 -11.24 8.49
N LYS A 106 15.51 -10.05 8.79
CA LYS A 106 14.12 -9.63 8.61
C LYS A 106 14.02 -8.22 8.02
N ALA A 107 14.84 -7.94 7.01
CA ALA A 107 14.81 -6.71 6.25
C ALA A 107 13.89 -6.83 5.03
N ILE A 108 13.54 -5.72 4.39
CA ILE A 108 13.01 -5.74 3.02
C ILE A 108 14.07 -6.38 2.12
N ARG A 109 13.66 -7.28 1.23
CA ARG A 109 14.58 -7.97 0.32
C ARG A 109 14.84 -7.13 -0.93
N ALA A 110 15.93 -7.43 -1.60
CA ALA A 110 16.31 -6.73 -2.83
C ALA A 110 15.28 -6.86 -3.97
N ASP A 111 14.55 -7.97 -3.99
CA ASP A 111 13.51 -8.29 -4.96
C ASP A 111 12.08 -7.87 -4.53
N ASP A 112 11.91 -7.38 -3.32
CA ASP A 112 10.64 -6.79 -2.89
C ASP A 112 10.41 -5.46 -3.63
N VAL A 113 9.33 -5.36 -4.38
CA VAL A 113 8.95 -4.11 -5.05
C VAL A 113 8.29 -3.17 -4.05
N THR A 114 8.91 -2.01 -3.83
CA THR A 114 8.40 -1.00 -2.91
C THR A 114 7.62 0.11 -3.61
N MET A 115 7.01 1.00 -2.82
CA MET A 115 6.39 2.23 -3.32
C MET A 115 7.38 3.09 -4.11
N GLY A 116 8.64 3.17 -3.64
CA GLY A 116 9.68 3.92 -4.32
C GLY A 116 10.02 3.35 -5.70
N ASP A 117 10.14 2.02 -5.81
CA ASP A 117 10.39 1.34 -7.09
C ASP A 117 9.24 1.58 -8.07
N ALA A 118 8.02 1.31 -7.64
CA ALA A 118 6.83 1.41 -8.49
C ALA A 118 6.62 2.85 -9.01
N LEU A 119 6.72 3.84 -8.13
CA LEU A 119 6.48 5.23 -8.51
C LEU A 119 7.65 5.86 -9.26
N SER A 120 8.89 5.51 -8.93
CA SER A 120 10.05 5.90 -9.73
C SER A 120 9.96 5.34 -11.15
N GLY A 121 9.58 4.06 -11.29
CA GLY A 121 9.31 3.43 -12.58
C GLY A 121 8.17 4.08 -13.37
N ALA A 122 7.19 4.67 -12.69
CA ALA A 122 6.10 5.43 -13.31
C ALA A 122 6.45 6.89 -13.64
N GLY A 123 7.71 7.31 -13.44
CA GLY A 123 8.23 8.63 -13.80
C GLY A 123 8.11 9.70 -12.72
N TYR A 124 7.76 9.33 -11.49
CA TYR A 124 7.75 10.25 -10.35
C TYR A 124 9.17 10.62 -9.91
N THR A 125 9.33 11.84 -9.42
CA THR A 125 10.47 12.19 -8.58
C THR A 125 10.17 11.73 -7.16
N THR A 126 11.03 10.88 -6.57
CA THR A 126 10.76 10.19 -5.31
C THR A 126 11.64 10.69 -4.18
N GLY A 127 11.07 10.86 -2.98
CA GLY A 127 11.77 11.27 -1.77
C GLY A 127 11.37 10.47 -0.54
N TYR A 128 12.33 10.27 0.40
CA TYR A 128 12.13 9.56 1.66
C TYR A 128 12.85 10.28 2.80
N TRP A 129 12.14 10.55 3.92
CA TRP A 129 12.72 11.22 5.07
C TRP A 129 12.31 10.52 6.37
N GLY A 130 13.29 10.19 7.21
CA GLY A 130 13.05 9.62 8.54
C GLY A 130 13.47 8.17 8.70
N LYS A 131 12.71 7.41 9.49
CA LYS A 131 13.01 6.04 9.87
C LYS A 131 12.74 5.07 8.73
N TRP A 132 13.81 4.47 8.17
CA TRP A 132 13.69 3.33 7.27
C TRP A 132 13.30 2.08 8.07
N GLY A 133 14.09 1.73 9.10
CA GLY A 133 13.70 0.79 10.16
C GLY A 133 14.01 -0.69 9.89
N TYR A 134 14.62 -1.03 8.77
CA TYR A 134 15.06 -2.39 8.43
C TYR A 134 16.37 -2.42 7.62
N GLY A 135 17.27 -1.48 7.91
CA GLY A 135 18.64 -1.53 7.40
C GLY A 135 19.39 -2.73 7.95
N GLY A 136 20.14 -3.44 7.10
CA GLY A 136 20.54 -4.82 7.32
C GLY A 136 21.75 -5.08 8.22
N SER A 137 22.56 -4.10 8.67
CA SER A 137 23.79 -4.38 9.41
C SER A 137 23.90 -3.66 10.75
N LYS A 138 24.63 -4.26 11.68
CA LYS A 138 24.99 -3.64 12.97
C LYS A 138 25.89 -2.44 12.79
N ASP A 139 26.82 -2.50 11.87
CA ASP A 139 27.74 -1.40 11.57
C ASP A 139 27.18 -0.53 10.43
N MET A 140 26.28 0.37 10.78
CA MET A 140 25.68 1.30 9.83
C MET A 140 26.60 2.45 9.42
N GLN A 141 27.79 2.57 10.03
CA GLN A 141 28.80 3.57 9.63
C GLN A 141 29.67 3.06 8.49
N ASN A 142 29.78 1.71 8.39
CA ASN A 142 30.51 1.05 7.32
C ASN A 142 29.56 0.08 6.61
N PRO A 143 28.71 0.58 5.69
CA PRO A 143 27.74 -0.25 5.00
C PRO A 143 28.46 -1.32 4.17
N THR A 144 27.97 -2.56 4.30
CA THR A 144 28.42 -3.70 3.51
C THR A 144 27.49 -3.93 2.32
N ILE A 145 27.86 -4.85 1.44
CA ILE A 145 27.02 -5.27 0.32
C ILE A 145 25.64 -5.76 0.81
N ASP A 146 25.58 -6.42 1.96
CA ASP A 146 24.31 -6.90 2.52
C ASP A 146 23.38 -5.76 2.94
N ASN A 147 23.94 -4.59 3.25
CA ASN A 147 23.16 -3.39 3.57
C ASN A 147 22.66 -2.67 2.34
N LEU A 148 23.37 -2.74 1.22
CA LEU A 148 22.99 -2.06 -0.02
C LEU A 148 21.66 -2.55 -0.56
N GLN A 149 21.29 -3.80 -0.31
CA GLN A 149 20.02 -4.39 -0.74
C GLN A 149 18.82 -3.72 -0.08
N THR A 150 19.00 -3.16 1.10
CA THR A 150 17.91 -2.62 1.93
C THR A 150 17.92 -1.09 2.02
N LEU A 151 18.75 -0.41 1.23
CA LEU A 151 18.79 1.05 1.21
C LEU A 151 17.56 1.64 0.49
N PRO A 152 17.04 2.78 0.94
CA PRO A 152 15.99 3.48 0.20
C PRO A 152 16.36 3.74 -1.27
N THR A 153 17.63 4.04 -1.54
CA THR A 153 18.14 4.25 -2.90
C THR A 153 18.18 2.99 -3.74
N SER A 154 18.27 1.81 -3.13
CA SER A 154 18.11 0.51 -3.82
C SER A 154 16.65 0.22 -4.19
N HIS A 155 15.71 0.92 -3.55
CA HIS A 155 14.28 0.79 -3.69
C HIS A 155 13.61 2.04 -4.29
N GLY A 156 14.27 2.66 -5.26
CA GLY A 156 13.68 3.69 -6.12
C GLY A 156 13.58 5.10 -5.53
N TYR A 157 13.99 5.34 -4.27
CA TYR A 157 13.99 6.68 -3.69
C TYR A 157 15.25 7.46 -4.07
N LYS A 158 15.06 8.65 -4.63
CA LYS A 158 16.17 9.49 -5.16
C LYS A 158 16.68 10.54 -4.17
N PHE A 159 15.77 11.14 -3.40
CA PHE A 159 16.09 12.14 -2.39
C PHE A 159 15.84 11.54 -1.02
N VAL A 160 16.88 11.39 -0.23
CA VAL A 160 16.79 10.70 1.06
C VAL A 160 17.55 11.45 2.15
N VAL A 161 16.92 11.61 3.31
CA VAL A 161 17.58 11.89 4.59
C VAL A 161 16.97 10.95 5.62
N ALA A 162 17.73 9.96 6.10
CA ALA A 162 17.15 8.85 6.85
C ALA A 162 18.07 8.29 7.94
N GLU A 163 17.45 7.63 8.92
CA GLU A 163 18.09 6.64 9.77
C GLU A 163 17.66 5.23 9.29
N LEU A 164 18.64 4.41 8.97
CA LEU A 164 18.40 3.11 8.34
C LEU A 164 18.10 2.01 9.35
N HIS A 165 18.76 2.06 10.50
CA HIS A 165 18.71 0.97 11.50
C HIS A 165 17.54 1.14 12.46
N HIS A 166 16.83 0.05 12.76
CA HIS A 166 15.65 0.07 13.63
C HIS A 166 15.94 0.62 15.04
N VAL A 167 17.03 0.18 15.67
CA VAL A 167 17.37 0.58 17.05
C VAL A 167 17.90 2.02 17.11
N ARG A 168 18.75 2.42 16.16
CA ARG A 168 19.28 3.79 16.10
C ARG A 168 18.20 4.83 15.84
N ALA A 169 17.14 4.46 15.15
CA ALA A 169 16.00 5.34 14.96
C ALA A 169 15.27 5.70 16.28
N HIS A 170 15.65 5.14 17.41
CA HIS A 170 15.18 5.55 18.74
C HIS A 170 16.16 6.50 19.44
N THR A 171 17.09 7.09 18.72
CA THR A 171 18.03 8.10 19.21
C THR A 171 17.84 9.38 18.38
N PHE A 172 17.24 10.42 18.97
CA PHE A 172 16.74 11.57 18.22
C PHE A 172 17.77 12.68 17.97
N PHE A 173 18.99 12.54 18.49
CA PHE A 173 20.13 13.44 18.28
C PHE A 173 21.32 12.68 17.73
N GLN A 174 21.16 12.03 16.59
CA GLN A 174 22.24 11.31 15.92
C GLN A 174 23.28 12.30 15.41
N PRO A 175 24.60 12.02 15.58
CA PRO A 175 25.65 12.90 15.06
C PRO A 175 25.67 12.97 13.54
N THR A 176 25.22 11.93 12.85
CA THR A 176 25.17 11.83 11.42
C THR A 176 23.88 11.19 10.94
N LEU A 177 23.42 11.56 9.75
CA LEU A 177 22.29 10.97 9.06
C LEU A 177 22.69 10.52 7.66
N TRP A 178 22.01 9.47 7.16
CA TRP A 178 22.18 8.98 5.80
C TRP A 178 21.51 9.90 4.82
N ASN A 179 22.21 10.28 3.75
CA ASN A 179 21.74 11.23 2.76
C ASN A 179 21.93 10.73 1.32
N ALA A 180 20.97 11.06 0.45
CA ALA A 180 21.04 11.00 -1.00
C ALA A 180 20.28 12.21 -1.61
N PRO A 181 20.64 12.73 -2.82
CA PRO A 181 21.78 12.29 -3.61
C PRO A 181 23.09 12.74 -2.99
N SER A 182 24.11 11.95 -3.20
CA SER A 182 25.49 12.38 -3.08
C SER A 182 25.96 13.06 -4.38
N LYS A 183 27.18 12.94 -4.79
CA LYS A 183 27.68 13.50 -6.09
C LYS A 183 27.07 12.77 -7.30
N GLY A 184 25.84 13.16 -7.66
CA GLY A 184 25.01 12.43 -8.61
C GLY A 184 24.25 11.28 -7.93
N TRP A 185 23.03 11.05 -8.41
CA TRP A 185 22.24 9.95 -7.88
C TRP A 185 22.77 8.61 -8.42
N ALA A 186 23.10 7.70 -7.50
CA ALA A 186 23.45 6.33 -7.84
C ALA A 186 22.57 5.36 -7.04
N VAL A 187 22.06 4.34 -7.70
CA VAL A 187 21.25 3.29 -7.07
C VAL A 187 22.10 2.55 -6.03
N GLY A 188 21.55 2.36 -4.83
CA GLY A 188 22.23 1.66 -3.75
C GLY A 188 23.36 2.45 -3.09
N PHE A 189 23.44 3.76 -3.29
CA PHE A 189 24.48 4.59 -2.70
C PHE A 189 23.89 5.69 -1.82
N MET A 190 24.45 5.85 -0.62
CA MET A 190 24.13 6.91 0.34
C MET A 190 25.38 7.36 1.09
N GLU A 191 25.38 8.60 1.58
CA GLU A 191 26.48 9.18 2.35
C GLU A 191 26.04 9.51 3.78
N LEU A 192 26.89 9.29 4.77
CA LEU A 192 26.72 9.87 6.09
C LEU A 192 27.13 11.33 6.08
N LYS A 193 26.22 12.21 6.50
CA LYS A 193 26.48 13.65 6.65
C LYS A 193 26.21 14.10 8.08
N PRO A 194 26.93 15.14 8.56
CA PRO A 194 26.64 15.71 9.88
C PRO A 194 25.17 16.10 10.00
N ASN A 195 24.56 15.71 11.12
CA ASN A 195 23.20 16.06 11.46
C ASN A 195 23.15 17.48 12.03
N SER A 196 22.74 18.45 11.23
CA SER A 196 22.79 19.87 11.57
C SER A 196 21.59 20.62 11.01
N MET A 197 21.06 21.56 11.81
CA MET A 197 20.05 22.52 11.39
C MET A 197 20.64 23.75 10.68
N ALA A 198 21.95 23.91 10.59
CA ALA A 198 22.59 25.12 10.08
C ALA A 198 22.16 25.51 8.64
N LYS A 199 21.79 24.53 7.81
CA LYS A 199 21.27 24.76 6.47
C LYS A 199 19.88 25.43 6.49
N TYR A 200 19.10 25.22 7.55
CA TYR A 200 17.67 25.54 7.56
C TYR A 200 17.34 26.77 8.42
N VAL A 201 18.07 27.00 9.53
CA VAL A 201 17.67 27.95 10.59
C VAL A 201 17.69 29.42 10.22
N ASN A 202 18.32 29.82 9.12
CA ASN A 202 18.38 31.23 8.65
C ASN A 202 17.77 31.39 7.26
N HIS A 203 16.98 30.44 6.81
CA HIS A 203 16.40 30.51 5.47
C HIS A 203 15.01 31.18 5.53
N GLU A 204 14.81 32.25 4.76
CA GLU A 204 13.55 33.05 4.73
C GLU A 204 12.30 32.20 4.43
N ALA A 205 12.47 31.13 3.62
CA ALA A 205 11.39 30.24 3.23
C ALA A 205 10.96 29.27 4.32
N TYR A 206 11.67 29.20 5.45
CA TYR A 206 11.28 28.29 6.54
C TYR A 206 10.35 28.97 7.54
N PRO A 207 9.30 28.26 7.96
CA PRO A 207 8.27 28.82 8.80
C PRO A 207 8.79 29.32 10.15
N ASN A 208 8.25 30.45 10.58
CA ASN A 208 8.53 31.03 11.87
C ASN A 208 7.66 30.33 12.94
N TYR A 209 8.03 29.11 13.31
CA TYR A 209 7.38 28.37 14.38
C TYR A 209 8.08 28.66 15.72
N PRO A 210 7.37 28.99 16.81
CA PRO A 210 7.97 29.40 18.08
C PRO A 210 8.99 28.41 18.65
N ALA A 211 8.78 27.10 18.45
CA ALA A 211 9.72 26.08 18.86
C ALA A 211 11.06 26.09 18.10
N PHE A 212 11.15 26.82 16.98
CA PHE A 212 12.37 26.96 16.17
C PHE A 212 13.04 28.32 16.28
N GLN A 213 12.47 29.27 17.05
CA GLN A 213 12.94 30.66 17.07
C GLN A 213 14.27 30.90 17.76
N ASP A 214 14.74 30.01 18.62
CA ASP A 214 15.97 30.23 19.38
C ASP A 214 17.14 29.42 18.80
N HIS A 215 17.53 29.75 17.57
CA HIS A 215 18.53 29.03 16.80
C HIS A 215 19.89 28.91 17.48
N GLN A 216 20.29 29.90 18.28
CA GLN A 216 21.57 29.89 18.97
C GLN A 216 21.62 28.84 20.09
N LYS A 217 20.45 28.44 20.60
CA LYS A 217 20.31 27.42 21.62
C LYS A 217 19.94 26.05 21.06
N TYR A 218 19.86 25.94 19.75
CA TYR A 218 19.49 24.67 19.13
C TYR A 218 20.59 23.63 19.34
N PRO A 219 20.23 22.36 19.71
CA PRO A 219 21.23 21.34 19.94
C PRO A 219 22.07 21.01 18.70
N ASN A 220 23.32 20.64 18.94
CA ASN A 220 24.20 20.08 17.93
C ASN A 220 24.82 18.80 18.52
N PRO A 221 24.53 17.59 18.00
CA PRO A 221 23.74 17.32 16.79
C PRO A 221 22.28 17.76 16.92
N ALA A 222 21.62 18.01 15.78
CA ALA A 222 20.25 18.47 15.71
C ALA A 222 19.22 17.37 16.05
N TYR A 223 18.00 17.78 16.35
CA TYR A 223 16.87 16.84 16.47
C TYR A 223 16.53 16.24 15.11
N CYS A 224 16.60 14.92 14.99
CA CYS A 224 16.52 14.23 13.69
C CYS A 224 15.23 14.54 12.94
N ASP A 225 14.08 14.51 13.63
CA ASP A 225 12.79 14.75 12.98
C ASP A 225 12.63 16.15 12.43
N ASP A 226 13.26 17.17 13.04
CA ASP A 226 13.29 18.52 12.49
C ASP A 226 14.08 18.57 11.16
N VAL A 227 15.22 17.88 11.13
CA VAL A 227 16.06 17.79 9.90
C VAL A 227 15.30 17.04 8.80
N TYR A 228 14.63 15.95 9.13
CA TYR A 228 13.79 15.22 8.17
C TYR A 228 12.65 16.09 7.64
N ALA A 229 11.96 16.80 8.52
CA ALA A 229 10.85 17.65 8.16
C ALA A 229 11.27 18.79 7.23
N PHE A 230 12.39 19.46 7.53
CA PHE A 230 12.91 20.54 6.67
C PHE A 230 13.46 20.03 5.35
N ALA A 231 14.08 18.84 5.33
CA ALA A 231 14.51 18.21 4.08
C ALA A 231 13.30 17.80 3.20
N CYS A 232 12.22 17.32 3.82
CA CYS A 232 10.95 17.07 3.14
C CYS A 232 10.34 18.37 2.59
N LEU A 233 10.32 19.44 3.39
CA LEU A 233 9.83 20.75 2.98
C LEU A 233 10.60 21.31 1.78
N ASP A 234 11.94 21.27 1.81
CA ASP A 234 12.79 21.62 0.66
C ASP A 234 12.39 20.88 -0.61
N PHE A 235 12.24 19.56 -0.48
CA PHE A 235 11.85 18.72 -1.61
C PHE A 235 10.47 19.11 -2.15
N VAL A 236 9.47 19.23 -1.28
CA VAL A 236 8.10 19.54 -1.70
C VAL A 236 8.04 20.88 -2.43
N ARG A 237 8.69 21.92 -1.91
CA ARG A 237 8.76 23.23 -2.58
C ARG A 237 9.40 23.13 -3.97
N ASN A 238 10.58 22.52 -4.06
CA ASN A 238 11.30 22.36 -5.32
C ASN A 238 10.51 21.51 -6.34
N GLN A 239 9.89 20.41 -5.90
CA GLN A 239 9.13 19.54 -6.80
C GLN A 239 7.77 20.11 -7.18
N ALA A 240 7.13 20.91 -6.33
CA ALA A 240 5.90 21.62 -6.67
C ALA A 240 6.16 22.69 -7.77
N MET A 241 7.25 23.45 -7.65
CA MET A 241 7.66 24.36 -8.70
C MET A 241 8.02 23.63 -10.00
N GLU A 242 8.69 22.48 -9.91
CA GLU A 242 9.00 21.64 -11.08
C GLU A 242 7.74 21.07 -11.72
N TYR A 243 6.77 20.62 -10.90
CA TYR A 243 5.46 20.14 -11.39
C TYR A 243 4.74 21.25 -12.18
N ASN A 244 4.70 22.47 -11.66
CA ASN A 244 4.09 23.61 -12.36
C ASN A 244 4.80 23.93 -13.69
N ARG A 245 6.12 23.73 -13.75
CA ARG A 245 6.93 23.98 -14.96
C ARG A 245 6.81 22.87 -16.01
N SER A 246 6.82 21.61 -15.61
CA SER A 246 7.01 20.47 -16.52
C SER A 246 5.89 19.43 -16.49
N GLY A 247 4.98 19.50 -15.51
CA GLY A 247 3.96 18.46 -15.26
C GLY A 247 4.52 17.18 -14.65
N LYS A 248 5.80 17.14 -14.25
CA LYS A 248 6.43 15.95 -13.69
C LYS A 248 5.99 15.73 -12.24
N PRO A 249 5.27 14.64 -11.93
CA PRO A 249 4.74 14.39 -10.60
C PRO A 249 5.84 13.98 -9.61
N PHE A 250 5.57 14.18 -8.32
CA PHE A 250 6.45 13.76 -7.24
C PHE A 250 5.73 12.85 -6.24
N PHE A 251 6.52 11.99 -5.59
CA PHE A 251 6.14 11.18 -4.44
C PHE A 251 7.08 11.47 -3.28
N GLY A 252 6.53 11.89 -2.16
CA GLY A 252 7.26 12.09 -0.91
C GLY A 252 6.71 11.22 0.21
N LEU A 253 7.59 10.47 0.89
CA LEU A 253 7.27 9.72 2.09
C LEU A 253 8.05 10.27 3.29
N PHE A 254 7.34 10.92 4.20
CA PHE A 254 7.89 11.39 5.46
C PHE A 254 7.56 10.37 6.55
N ALA A 255 8.55 9.55 6.91
CA ALA A 255 8.47 8.48 7.89
C ALA A 255 9.08 8.94 9.23
N ALA A 256 8.33 9.74 10.00
CA ALA A 256 8.79 10.30 11.26
C ALA A 256 9.20 9.22 12.26
N GLN A 257 10.18 9.54 13.11
CA GLN A 257 10.57 8.71 14.27
C GLN A 257 9.68 9.00 15.48
N ILE A 258 9.15 10.23 15.59
CA ILE A 258 8.26 10.65 16.68
C ILE A 258 6.79 10.34 16.34
N PRO A 259 5.92 10.13 17.38
CA PRO A 259 6.20 10.31 18.82
C PRO A 259 6.66 9.03 19.54
N HIS A 260 7.53 8.20 18.93
CA HIS A 260 8.12 7.03 19.58
C HIS A 260 8.98 7.41 20.81
N ALA A 261 9.07 6.53 21.81
CA ALA A 261 10.00 6.71 22.93
C ALA A 261 11.48 6.65 22.45
N PRO A 262 12.43 7.30 23.15
CA PRO A 262 12.32 7.91 24.48
C PRO A 262 11.77 9.34 24.45
N PHE A 263 10.70 9.60 25.20
CA PHE A 263 10.00 10.89 25.16
C PHE A 263 10.81 12.04 25.76
N ALA A 264 11.67 11.75 26.75
CA ALA A 264 12.47 12.77 27.46
C ALA A 264 13.42 13.56 26.54
N GLU A 265 13.77 13.03 25.40
CA GLU A 265 14.66 13.66 24.44
C GLU A 265 14.14 15.01 23.93
N VAL A 266 12.81 15.19 23.83
CA VAL A 266 12.21 16.44 23.36
C VAL A 266 12.53 17.63 24.31
N GLN A 267 12.78 17.38 25.59
CA GLN A 267 13.11 18.41 26.57
C GLN A 267 14.47 19.10 26.34
N LYS A 268 15.32 18.50 25.49
CA LYS A 268 16.59 19.12 25.07
C LYS A 268 16.38 20.26 24.08
N LEU A 269 15.17 20.37 23.52
CA LEU A 269 14.82 21.42 22.57
C LEU A 269 14.39 22.72 23.29
N PRO A 270 14.77 23.89 22.79
CA PRO A 270 14.27 25.15 23.33
C PRO A 270 12.74 25.22 23.15
N ASN A 271 12.06 25.77 24.14
CA ASN A 271 10.60 25.94 24.12
C ASN A 271 9.79 24.68 23.78
N TRP A 272 10.30 23.49 24.18
CA TRP A 272 9.69 22.19 23.86
C TRP A 272 8.21 22.07 24.30
N ASP A 273 7.82 22.79 25.36
CA ASP A 273 6.49 22.81 25.96
C ASP A 273 5.64 24.03 25.56
N HIS A 274 6.10 24.82 24.57
CA HIS A 274 5.52 26.09 24.16
C HIS A 274 3.98 26.05 24.05
N ASP A 275 3.43 25.01 23.43
CA ASP A 275 1.98 24.90 23.17
C ASP A 275 1.15 24.52 24.39
N TYR A 276 1.81 24.13 25.49
CA TYR A 276 1.18 23.49 26.65
C TYR A 276 1.44 24.17 27.98
N LYS A 277 2.57 24.88 28.16
CA LYS A 277 3.03 25.43 29.45
C LYS A 277 1.96 26.25 30.20
N ASP A 278 1.08 26.95 29.48
CA ASP A 278 0.02 27.79 30.02
C ASP A 278 -1.32 27.06 30.18
N LYS A 279 -1.39 25.74 29.91
CA LYS A 279 -2.62 24.97 30.05
C LYS A 279 -2.72 24.36 31.46
N PRO A 280 -3.83 24.63 32.20
CA PRO A 280 -3.95 24.19 33.61
C PRO A 280 -3.81 22.70 33.85
N TYR A 281 -4.12 21.86 32.85
CA TYR A 281 -4.01 20.41 32.98
C TYR A 281 -2.59 19.90 32.77
N PHE A 282 -1.75 20.64 32.03
CA PHE A 282 -0.44 20.14 31.60
C PHE A 282 0.49 19.80 32.76
N ALA A 283 0.56 20.70 33.77
CA ALA A 283 1.37 20.46 34.96
C ALA A 283 0.92 19.27 35.81
N LYS A 284 -0.32 18.78 35.59
CA LYS A 284 -0.88 17.61 36.29
C LYS A 284 -0.61 16.29 35.55
N LEU A 285 -0.14 16.36 34.32
CA LEU A 285 0.24 15.17 33.55
C LEU A 285 1.56 14.62 34.07
N SER A 286 1.75 13.30 33.88
CA SER A 286 3.08 12.70 34.11
C SER A 286 4.11 13.30 33.16
N PRO A 287 5.41 13.34 33.53
CA PRO A 287 6.47 13.81 32.63
C PRO A 287 6.43 13.15 31.26
N GLN A 288 6.16 11.83 31.23
CA GLN A 288 6.04 11.08 29.99
C GLN A 288 4.90 11.62 29.10
N SER A 289 3.73 11.91 29.66
CA SER A 289 2.60 12.43 28.92
C SER A 289 2.80 13.86 28.46
N GLN A 290 3.48 14.71 29.27
CA GLN A 290 3.87 16.07 28.87
C GLN A 290 4.79 16.04 27.64
N GLN A 291 5.84 15.24 27.71
CA GLN A 291 6.83 15.09 26.64
C GLN A 291 6.19 14.54 25.34
N TRP A 292 5.35 13.55 25.49
CA TRP A 292 4.63 12.95 24.38
C TRP A 292 3.67 13.95 23.70
N CYS A 293 2.92 14.75 24.45
CA CYS A 293 2.11 15.85 23.91
C CYS A 293 2.94 16.78 23.03
N ALA A 294 4.11 17.20 23.54
CA ALA A 294 4.99 18.11 22.81
C ALA A 294 5.52 17.47 21.50
N MET A 295 5.86 16.18 21.52
CA MET A 295 6.30 15.47 20.31
C MET A 295 5.18 15.37 19.27
N VAL A 296 3.96 15.05 19.68
CA VAL A 296 2.81 14.95 18.76
C VAL A 296 2.49 16.31 18.13
N THR A 297 2.45 17.37 18.93
CA THR A 297 2.18 18.73 18.39
C THR A 297 3.33 19.22 17.51
N ARG A 298 4.58 18.84 17.81
CA ARG A 298 5.73 19.17 16.96
C ARG A 298 5.64 18.53 15.58
N ILE A 299 5.27 17.25 15.51
CA ILE A 299 5.10 16.59 14.20
C ILE A 299 3.89 17.14 13.44
N ASP A 300 2.81 17.50 14.14
CA ASP A 300 1.66 18.17 13.55
C ASP A 300 2.04 19.53 12.94
N ALA A 301 2.89 20.30 13.61
CA ALA A 301 3.40 21.58 13.11
C ALA A 301 4.29 21.39 11.86
N HIS A 302 5.18 20.40 11.85
CA HIS A 302 5.98 20.06 10.67
C HIS A 302 5.10 19.65 9.49
N PHE A 303 4.08 18.85 9.75
CA PHE A 303 3.11 18.48 8.76
C PHE A 303 2.36 19.70 8.19
N GLY A 304 1.94 20.62 9.06
CA GLY A 304 1.31 21.88 8.66
C GLY A 304 2.18 22.73 7.73
N ASN A 305 3.47 22.81 7.99
CA ASN A 305 4.44 23.52 7.15
C ASN A 305 4.54 22.93 5.75
N VAL A 306 4.56 21.60 5.65
CA VAL A 306 4.62 20.91 4.35
C VAL A 306 3.29 21.06 3.59
N LEU A 307 2.14 21.03 4.28
CA LEU A 307 0.85 21.33 3.64
C LEU A 307 0.79 22.77 3.08
N GLN A 308 1.34 23.74 3.83
CA GLN A 308 1.42 25.12 3.36
C GLN A 308 2.28 25.23 2.10
N ALA A 309 3.38 24.48 2.01
CA ALA A 309 4.22 24.47 0.82
C ALA A 309 3.54 23.86 -0.43
N LEU A 310 2.49 23.05 -0.27
CA LEU A 310 1.66 22.63 -1.40
C LEU A 310 0.72 23.73 -1.87
N GLU A 311 0.30 24.63 -0.96
CA GLU A 311 -0.59 25.76 -1.24
C GLU A 311 0.14 26.97 -1.79
N ASP A 312 1.40 27.15 -1.40
CA ASP A 312 2.28 28.30 -1.75
C ASP A 312 3.72 27.76 -1.84
N PRO A 313 4.09 27.13 -2.98
CA PRO A 313 5.40 26.49 -3.13
C PRO A 313 6.59 27.45 -3.03
N ASN A 314 6.47 28.64 -3.60
CA ASN A 314 7.55 29.64 -3.60
C ASN A 314 7.59 30.50 -2.33
N GLY A 315 6.51 30.50 -1.53
CA GLY A 315 6.42 31.21 -0.26
C GLY A 315 6.21 32.73 -0.38
N ASP A 316 5.72 33.24 -1.52
CA ASP A 316 5.52 34.66 -1.76
C ASP A 316 4.13 35.19 -1.30
N GLY A 317 3.26 34.28 -0.84
CA GLY A 317 1.89 34.56 -0.38
C GLY A 317 0.85 34.51 -1.50
N ASP A 318 1.22 34.40 -2.77
CA ASP A 318 0.33 34.15 -3.89
C ASP A 318 0.13 32.62 -4.08
N LYS A 319 -1.11 32.17 -4.02
CA LYS A 319 -1.47 30.77 -4.16
C LYS A 319 -1.79 30.35 -5.61
N SER A 320 -1.49 31.19 -6.59
CA SER A 320 -1.72 30.88 -8.00
C SER A 320 -0.86 29.72 -8.51
N ASP A 321 0.28 29.47 -7.84
CA ASP A 321 1.21 28.36 -8.10
C ASP A 321 0.92 27.10 -7.27
N SER A 322 -0.20 27.08 -6.54
CA SER A 322 -0.61 25.96 -5.69
C SER A 322 -0.73 24.65 -6.46
N VAL A 323 -0.11 23.60 -5.93
CA VAL A 323 -0.24 22.22 -6.43
C VAL A 323 -1.16 21.37 -5.53
N ALA A 324 -1.73 21.96 -4.47
CA ALA A 324 -2.50 21.25 -3.45
C ALA A 324 -3.74 20.54 -4.02
N LYS A 325 -4.36 21.09 -5.07
CA LYS A 325 -5.58 20.52 -5.68
C LYS A 325 -5.35 19.14 -6.24
N ASN A 326 -4.27 18.95 -7.02
CA ASN A 326 -3.91 17.66 -7.61
C ASN A 326 -2.80 16.96 -6.82
N THR A 327 -2.84 17.06 -5.49
CA THR A 327 -1.95 16.33 -4.58
C THR A 327 -2.77 15.47 -3.63
N LEU A 328 -2.58 14.15 -3.71
CA LEU A 328 -3.08 13.21 -2.71
C LEU A 328 -2.16 13.27 -1.48
N VAL A 329 -2.70 13.71 -0.36
CA VAL A 329 -2.03 13.70 0.95
C VAL A 329 -2.62 12.57 1.79
N VAL A 330 -1.77 11.70 2.30
CA VAL A 330 -2.13 10.63 3.24
C VAL A 330 -1.39 10.83 4.55
N PHE A 331 -2.10 10.75 5.66
CA PHE A 331 -1.54 10.69 7.02
C PHE A 331 -1.93 9.36 7.66
N GLN A 332 -0.95 8.63 8.23
CA GLN A 332 -1.19 7.37 8.92
C GLN A 332 -0.10 7.10 9.96
N SER A 333 -0.42 6.33 11.01
CA SER A 333 0.57 5.75 11.93
C SER A 333 0.90 4.30 11.56
N ASP A 334 2.01 3.81 12.06
CA ASP A 334 2.48 2.44 11.79
C ASP A 334 1.82 1.39 12.69
N ASN A 335 1.58 1.70 13.95
CA ASN A 335 0.91 0.85 14.93
C ASN A 335 0.23 1.69 16.01
N GLY A 336 -0.50 1.03 16.89
CA GLY A 336 -1.15 1.69 18.01
C GLY A 336 -0.18 2.41 18.94
N GLY A 337 -0.70 3.36 19.69
CA GLY A 337 0.07 4.20 20.59
C GLY A 337 0.62 3.44 21.80
N PRO A 338 1.55 4.09 22.54
CA PRO A 338 2.10 3.51 23.75
C PRO A 338 1.03 3.35 24.84
N GLY A 339 1.21 2.33 25.67
CA GLY A 339 0.41 2.13 26.89
C GLY A 339 0.81 3.07 28.03
N GLY A 340 0.32 2.76 29.24
CA GLY A 340 0.64 3.50 30.47
C GLY A 340 0.02 4.89 30.50
N SER A 341 0.75 5.88 31.04
CA SER A 341 0.18 7.20 31.32
C SER A 341 -0.39 7.93 30.10
N ASN A 342 0.13 7.71 28.89
CA ASN A 342 -0.41 8.33 27.67
C ASN A 342 -1.81 7.81 27.35
N ARG A 343 -2.06 6.50 27.58
CA ARG A 343 -3.38 5.93 27.43
C ARG A 343 -4.30 6.36 28.58
N GLU A 344 -3.82 6.32 29.81
CA GLU A 344 -4.65 6.62 31.00
C GLU A 344 -5.03 8.10 31.11
N GLN A 345 -4.09 9.02 30.83
CA GLN A 345 -4.31 10.45 31.03
C GLN A 345 -4.85 11.16 29.78
N LEU A 346 -4.48 10.69 28.59
CA LEU A 346 -4.75 11.34 27.31
C LEU A 346 -5.63 10.50 26.38
N ASP A 347 -5.97 9.26 26.78
CA ASP A 347 -6.73 8.33 25.95
C ASP A 347 -6.16 8.18 24.53
N ALA A 348 -4.83 8.03 24.48
CA ALA A 348 -4.10 7.98 23.20
C ALA A 348 -4.61 6.92 22.20
N ASN A 349 -5.29 5.87 22.69
CA ASN A 349 -5.87 4.81 21.85
C ASN A 349 -7.41 4.93 21.69
N GLY A 350 -8.07 5.98 22.21
CA GLY A 350 -9.48 6.27 21.96
C GLY A 350 -10.43 5.20 22.54
N GLY A 351 -10.17 4.72 23.76
CA GLY A 351 -10.97 3.68 24.42
C GLY A 351 -10.78 2.26 23.87
N LEU A 352 -9.99 2.07 22.81
CA LEU A 352 -9.73 0.76 22.23
C LEU A 352 -8.89 -0.13 23.16
N LEU A 353 -9.15 -1.43 23.15
CA LEU A 353 -8.41 -2.40 23.97
C LEU A 353 -6.98 -2.57 23.45
N GLY A 354 -6.01 -2.65 24.37
CA GLY A 354 -4.60 -2.86 24.03
C GLY A 354 -3.84 -1.57 23.69
N SER A 355 -2.60 -1.74 23.25
CA SER A 355 -1.63 -0.71 22.90
C SER A 355 -0.57 -1.33 21.97
N LYS A 356 0.43 -0.59 21.52
CA LYS A 356 1.55 -1.08 20.69
C LYS A 356 2.01 -2.49 21.11
N GLY A 357 2.16 -3.38 20.14
CA GLY A 357 2.57 -4.78 20.33
C GLY A 357 1.45 -5.70 20.77
N SER A 358 0.21 -5.22 20.86
CA SER A 358 -0.99 -5.99 21.16
C SER A 358 -1.72 -6.36 19.86
N ILE A 359 -2.39 -7.51 19.86
CA ILE A 359 -3.24 -7.97 18.75
C ILE A 359 -4.62 -7.30 18.73
N TYR A 360 -5.01 -6.61 19.81
CA TYR A 360 -6.28 -5.92 19.95
C TYR A 360 -6.32 -4.60 19.16
N GLU A 361 -7.51 -4.02 18.99
CA GLU A 361 -7.71 -2.82 18.18
C GLU A 361 -6.79 -1.66 18.58
N GLY A 362 -6.57 -1.43 19.89
CA GLY A 362 -5.66 -0.38 20.35
C GLY A 362 -4.18 -0.59 19.98
N GLY A 363 -3.80 -1.79 19.51
CA GLY A 363 -2.46 -2.08 19.01
C GLY A 363 -2.31 -1.98 17.49
N ILE A 364 -3.40 -2.11 16.74
CA ILE A 364 -3.38 -2.22 15.27
C ILE A 364 -4.20 -1.15 14.56
N ARG A 365 -5.26 -0.61 15.17
CA ARG A 365 -6.03 0.49 14.59
C ARG A 365 -5.29 1.80 14.80
N VAL A 366 -5.14 2.56 13.72
CA VAL A 366 -4.31 3.76 13.67
C VAL A 366 -5.06 4.94 13.04
N PRO A 367 -4.74 6.19 13.41
CA PRO A 367 -5.30 7.34 12.74
C PRO A 367 -4.90 7.35 11.27
N THR A 368 -5.88 7.56 10.40
CA THR A 368 -5.68 7.57 8.95
C THR A 368 -6.57 8.62 8.32
N ILE A 369 -5.96 9.58 7.62
CA ILE A 369 -6.66 10.68 6.95
C ILE A 369 -6.15 10.79 5.51
N MET A 370 -7.05 11.02 4.55
CA MET A 370 -6.70 11.34 3.17
C MET A 370 -7.32 12.67 2.74
N ARG A 371 -6.54 13.49 2.02
CA ARG A 371 -7.00 14.72 1.39
C ARG A 371 -6.55 14.76 -0.06
N TRP A 372 -7.46 14.99 -0.98
CA TRP A 372 -7.19 15.21 -2.39
C TRP A 372 -8.31 16.09 -2.99
N PRO A 373 -8.17 17.41 -2.97
CA PRO A 373 -9.29 18.32 -3.26
C PRO A 373 -9.96 18.13 -4.62
N ASP A 374 -9.22 17.73 -5.66
CA ASP A 374 -9.82 17.45 -6.97
C ASP A 374 -10.73 16.21 -6.96
N MET A 375 -10.52 15.26 -6.04
CA MET A 375 -11.23 13.99 -5.97
C MET A 375 -12.08 13.85 -4.71
N ILE A 376 -11.64 14.39 -3.59
CA ILE A 376 -12.32 14.36 -2.28
C ILE A 376 -12.86 15.75 -2.01
N ASN A 377 -14.10 16.00 -2.37
CA ASN A 377 -14.81 17.27 -2.21
C ASN A 377 -16.24 17.01 -1.73
N ALA A 378 -17.08 18.03 -1.66
CA ALA A 378 -18.45 17.89 -1.15
C ALA A 378 -19.33 16.93 -1.96
N ASP A 379 -19.06 16.79 -3.25
CA ASP A 379 -19.87 15.99 -4.18
C ASP A 379 -19.30 14.57 -4.39
N SER A 380 -18.17 14.27 -3.77
CA SER A 380 -17.49 12.98 -3.92
C SER A 380 -18.16 11.88 -3.09
N LYS A 381 -17.98 10.63 -3.50
CA LYS A 381 -18.41 9.45 -2.73
C LYS A 381 -17.82 9.42 -1.32
N LEU A 382 -16.58 9.89 -1.17
CA LEU A 382 -15.96 10.22 0.10
C LEU A 382 -15.93 11.74 0.22
N ALA A 383 -16.97 12.31 0.84
CA ALA A 383 -17.10 13.77 0.97
C ALA A 383 -16.04 14.36 1.91
N ALA A 384 -15.51 15.51 1.55
CA ALA A 384 -14.59 16.25 2.43
C ALA A 384 -15.26 16.58 3.77
N GLY A 385 -14.51 16.47 4.86
CA GLY A 385 -15.00 16.64 6.24
C GLY A 385 -15.78 15.45 6.79
N SER A 386 -15.88 14.35 6.03
CA SER A 386 -16.61 13.15 6.49
C SER A 386 -15.72 12.15 7.21
N ASN A 387 -16.38 11.28 7.98
CA ASN A 387 -15.80 10.05 8.49
C ASN A 387 -16.29 8.88 7.65
N THR A 388 -15.43 7.88 7.43
CA THR A 388 -15.80 6.64 6.76
C THR A 388 -15.41 5.41 7.60
N ASP A 389 -16.23 4.36 7.52
CA ASP A 389 -15.93 3.04 8.08
C ASP A 389 -15.32 2.08 7.05
N LEU A 390 -14.99 2.60 5.87
CA LEU A 390 -14.24 1.83 4.89
C LEU A 390 -12.92 1.38 5.51
N VAL A 391 -12.64 0.09 5.43
CA VAL A 391 -11.39 -0.47 5.93
C VAL A 391 -10.24 -0.05 5.02
N LEU A 392 -9.21 0.51 5.62
CA LEU A 392 -7.96 0.84 4.97
C LEU A 392 -6.80 0.29 5.76
N ASP A 393 -6.04 -0.60 5.17
CA ASP A 393 -4.80 -1.15 5.72
C ASP A 393 -3.58 -0.46 5.12
N CYS A 394 -2.47 -0.39 5.86
CA CYS A 394 -1.26 0.22 5.34
C CYS A 394 -0.75 -0.45 4.04
N SER A 395 -1.05 -1.75 3.85
CA SER A 395 -0.73 -2.48 2.61
C SER A 395 -1.53 -2.02 1.38
N ASP A 396 -2.65 -1.30 1.56
CA ASP A 396 -3.51 -0.83 0.45
C ASP A 396 -2.92 0.34 -0.32
N LEU A 397 -1.98 1.05 0.29
CA LEU A 397 -1.45 2.28 -0.28
C LEU A 397 -0.57 2.02 -1.49
N LEU A 398 0.25 0.95 -1.48
CA LEU A 398 1.04 0.59 -2.65
C LEU A 398 0.18 0.35 -3.91
N PRO A 399 -0.82 -0.56 -3.92
CA PRO A 399 -1.66 -0.75 -5.10
C PRO A 399 -2.48 0.49 -5.45
N THR A 400 -2.92 1.28 -4.47
CA THR A 400 -3.63 2.54 -4.71
C THR A 400 -2.74 3.54 -5.45
N PHE A 401 -1.51 3.74 -4.99
CA PHE A 401 -0.56 4.66 -5.63
C PHE A 401 -0.14 4.16 -7.02
N CYS A 402 0.05 2.85 -7.19
CA CYS A 402 0.32 2.26 -8.50
C CYS A 402 -0.78 2.57 -9.51
N GLU A 403 -2.05 2.33 -9.17
CA GLU A 403 -3.17 2.61 -10.07
C GLU A 403 -3.30 4.10 -10.40
N LEU A 404 -3.18 4.99 -9.40
CA LEU A 404 -3.23 6.44 -9.61
C LEU A 404 -2.07 6.94 -10.47
N ALA A 405 -0.91 6.33 -10.37
CA ALA A 405 0.28 6.65 -11.15
C ALA A 405 0.32 6.00 -12.53
N GLY A 406 -0.58 5.06 -12.82
CA GLY A 406 -0.50 4.22 -14.02
C GLY A 406 0.72 3.28 -14.00
N ALA A 407 1.17 2.89 -12.80
CA ALA A 407 2.22 1.88 -12.60
C ALA A 407 1.62 0.46 -12.53
N SER A 408 2.45 -0.53 -12.85
CA SER A 408 2.07 -1.92 -12.61
C SER A 408 1.99 -2.21 -11.10
N VAL A 409 0.89 -2.79 -10.67
CA VAL A 409 0.75 -3.28 -9.29
C VAL A 409 1.59 -4.55 -9.13
N PRO A 410 2.44 -4.65 -8.07
CA PRO A 410 3.23 -5.85 -7.83
C PRO A 410 2.37 -7.10 -7.64
N LEU A 411 2.94 -8.26 -7.96
CA LEU A 411 2.26 -9.55 -7.84
C LEU A 411 2.13 -10.02 -6.40
N GLY A 412 1.06 -10.77 -6.14
CA GLY A 412 0.86 -11.51 -4.89
C GLY A 412 0.61 -10.63 -3.66
N ILE A 413 0.49 -9.31 -3.82
CA ILE A 413 0.26 -8.42 -2.69
C ILE A 413 -1.15 -8.57 -2.15
N SER A 414 -1.28 -8.35 -0.83
CA SER A 414 -2.56 -8.49 -0.13
C SER A 414 -3.40 -7.21 -0.17
N GLY A 415 -2.76 -6.08 -0.44
CA GLY A 415 -3.37 -4.76 -0.47
C GLY A 415 -4.48 -4.65 -1.52
N VAL A 416 -5.50 -3.88 -1.20
CA VAL A 416 -6.63 -3.59 -2.09
C VAL A 416 -6.63 -2.11 -2.43
N SER A 417 -6.49 -1.79 -3.72
CA SER A 417 -6.49 -0.41 -4.18
C SER A 417 -7.79 0.31 -3.86
N LEU A 418 -7.66 1.55 -3.38
CA LEU A 418 -8.75 2.49 -3.17
C LEU A 418 -8.97 3.45 -4.33
N ALA A 419 -8.16 3.37 -5.38
CA ALA A 419 -8.25 4.27 -6.52
C ALA A 419 -9.67 4.34 -7.13
N PRO A 420 -10.43 3.22 -7.28
CA PRO A 420 -11.81 3.29 -7.75
C PRO A 420 -12.74 4.11 -6.85
N THR A 421 -12.58 4.01 -5.53
CA THR A 421 -13.37 4.79 -4.57
C THR A 421 -12.97 6.26 -4.56
N LEU A 422 -11.67 6.56 -4.61
CA LEU A 422 -11.15 7.94 -4.59
C LEU A 422 -11.51 8.70 -5.87
N THR A 423 -11.40 8.05 -7.03
CA THR A 423 -11.62 8.70 -8.33
C THR A 423 -13.07 8.60 -8.81
N GLY A 424 -13.92 7.78 -8.18
CA GLY A 424 -15.25 7.46 -8.66
C GLY A 424 -15.26 6.65 -9.97
N LYS A 425 -14.13 6.13 -10.40
CA LYS A 425 -13.96 5.39 -11.66
C LYS A 425 -13.65 3.92 -11.39
N GLY A 426 -14.36 3.03 -12.08
CA GLY A 426 -14.17 1.60 -11.89
C GLY A 426 -14.93 1.04 -10.68
N ARG A 427 -14.72 -0.25 -10.42
CA ARG A 427 -15.34 -0.97 -9.32
C ARG A 427 -14.37 -1.13 -8.17
N GLN A 428 -14.78 -0.74 -6.97
CA GLN A 428 -14.01 -1.00 -5.76
C GLN A 428 -14.06 -2.49 -5.43
N ARG A 429 -12.90 -3.12 -5.37
CA ARG A 429 -12.76 -4.50 -4.86
C ARG A 429 -13.07 -4.53 -3.37
N ILE A 430 -13.76 -5.55 -2.92
CA ILE A 430 -14.02 -5.80 -1.50
C ILE A 430 -12.81 -6.55 -0.96
N ARG A 431 -12.34 -6.14 0.21
CA ARG A 431 -11.30 -6.85 0.94
C ARG A 431 -11.87 -8.14 1.50
N ASP A 432 -11.17 -9.25 1.27
CA ASP A 432 -11.57 -10.54 1.81
C ASP A 432 -11.35 -10.60 3.33
N PHE A 433 -10.16 -10.20 3.78
CA PHE A 433 -9.80 -10.14 5.22
C PHE A 433 -8.51 -9.33 5.45
N LEU A 434 -8.23 -9.06 6.74
CA LEU A 434 -6.94 -8.57 7.23
C LEU A 434 -6.36 -9.56 8.22
N ILE A 435 -5.03 -9.74 8.20
CA ILE A 435 -4.33 -10.59 9.17
C ILE A 435 -3.29 -9.76 9.91
N HIS A 436 -3.26 -9.93 11.25
CA HIS A 436 -2.24 -9.37 12.11
C HIS A 436 -1.66 -10.45 13.00
N GLU A 437 -0.38 -10.33 13.31
CA GLU A 437 0.35 -11.31 14.13
C GLU A 437 1.22 -10.62 15.19
N THR A 438 1.32 -11.22 16.35
CA THR A 438 2.26 -10.81 17.39
C THR A 438 2.53 -11.92 18.38
N ASN A 439 3.80 -12.16 18.75
CA ASN A 439 4.22 -13.08 19.80
C ASN A 439 3.54 -14.48 19.74
N GLY A 440 3.23 -14.97 18.53
CA GLY A 440 2.57 -16.26 18.32
C GLY A 440 1.05 -16.24 18.38
N HIS A 441 0.44 -15.07 18.61
CA HIS A 441 -0.98 -14.82 18.41
C HIS A 441 -1.21 -14.36 16.98
N ALA A 442 -2.37 -14.68 16.41
CA ALA A 442 -2.79 -14.18 15.11
C ALA A 442 -4.24 -13.72 15.16
N SER A 443 -4.61 -12.73 14.37
CA SER A 443 -5.99 -12.33 14.18
C SER A 443 -6.34 -12.24 12.72
N ILE A 444 -7.61 -12.49 12.42
CA ILE A 444 -8.22 -12.24 11.11
C ILE A 444 -9.44 -11.34 11.30
N ILE A 445 -9.51 -10.29 10.50
CA ILE A 445 -10.67 -9.40 10.41
C ILE A 445 -11.33 -9.62 9.06
N ARG A 446 -12.59 -10.04 9.05
CA ARG A 446 -13.42 -10.16 7.86
C ARG A 446 -14.71 -9.41 8.07
N ASP A 447 -15.01 -8.47 7.19
CA ASP A 447 -16.14 -7.56 7.30
C ASP A 447 -16.16 -6.83 8.66
N ARG A 448 -17.07 -7.21 9.53
CA ARG A 448 -17.23 -6.68 10.88
C ARG A 448 -16.66 -7.56 11.99
N TYR A 449 -16.33 -8.81 11.70
CA TYR A 449 -15.89 -9.78 12.71
C TYR A 449 -14.38 -9.90 12.77
N LYS A 450 -13.87 -9.96 14.01
CA LYS A 450 -12.45 -10.22 14.30
C LYS A 450 -12.32 -11.45 15.16
N LEU A 451 -11.63 -12.46 14.62
CA LEU A 451 -11.20 -13.64 15.35
C LEU A 451 -9.77 -13.47 15.83
N ILE A 452 -9.51 -13.75 17.10
CA ILE A 452 -8.15 -13.81 17.66
C ILE A 452 -7.85 -15.26 18.03
N ARG A 453 -6.75 -15.78 17.45
CA ARG A 453 -6.22 -17.10 17.74
C ARG A 453 -5.22 -17.01 18.90
N PRO A 454 -5.37 -17.83 19.97
CA PRO A 454 -4.41 -17.91 21.06
C PRO A 454 -3.08 -18.46 20.54
N LYS A 455 -2.02 -18.19 21.27
CA LYS A 455 -0.66 -18.69 20.99
C LYS A 455 -0.68 -20.21 20.85
N GLN A 456 -0.28 -20.73 19.71
CA GLN A 456 -0.02 -22.16 19.55
C GLN A 456 1.34 -22.47 20.19
N GLY A 457 1.39 -23.53 20.99
CA GLY A 457 2.58 -23.90 21.77
C GLY A 457 3.81 -24.09 20.89
N LEU A 458 4.68 -23.13 20.84
CA LEU A 458 6.06 -23.34 20.44
C LEU A 458 6.73 -24.15 21.57
N LYS A 459 6.98 -25.44 21.36
CA LYS A 459 7.86 -26.23 22.22
C LYS A 459 9.25 -25.59 22.17
N GLY A 460 9.61 -24.91 23.24
CA GLY A 460 10.96 -24.77 23.73
C GLY A 460 11.96 -23.95 22.89
N SER A 461 12.11 -22.69 23.17
CA SER A 461 13.44 -22.10 23.35
C SER A 461 13.44 -21.32 24.67
N GLY A 462 14.09 -21.92 25.66
CA GLY A 462 14.21 -21.34 26.98
C GLY A 462 15.09 -20.10 26.98
N LYS A 463 14.47 -18.95 26.86
CA LYS A 463 14.93 -17.70 27.49
C LYS A 463 13.68 -16.82 27.68
N LYS A 464 13.14 -16.88 28.89
CA LYS A 464 12.16 -15.91 29.38
C LYS A 464 12.83 -14.53 29.40
N LYS A 465 12.75 -13.75 28.32
CA LYS A 465 12.86 -12.30 28.43
C LYS A 465 11.48 -11.82 28.85
N SER A 466 11.40 -11.30 30.06
CA SER A 466 10.22 -10.65 30.60
C SER A 466 9.89 -9.40 29.77
N TYR A 467 9.07 -9.55 28.73
CA TYR A 467 8.33 -8.41 28.25
C TYR A 467 7.33 -8.03 29.34
N ARG A 468 7.42 -6.78 29.82
CA ARG A 468 6.49 -6.23 30.80
C ARG A 468 5.07 -6.58 30.36
N LYS A 469 4.23 -7.07 31.30
CA LYS A 469 2.79 -7.21 31.11
C LYS A 469 2.25 -5.91 30.53
N ARG A 470 1.99 -5.91 29.24
CA ARG A 470 1.32 -4.80 28.56
C ARG A 470 -0.18 -5.00 28.73
N ASP A 471 -0.91 -3.91 28.93
CA ASP A 471 -2.32 -3.81 29.24
C ASP A 471 -3.20 -4.53 28.21
N GLY A 472 -3.50 -5.75 28.46
CA GLY A 472 -4.26 -6.72 27.68
C GLY A 472 -3.69 -8.08 27.98
N LYS A 473 -4.45 -8.95 28.65
CA LYS A 473 -4.07 -10.34 28.88
C LYS A 473 -3.88 -10.99 27.51
N ASP A 474 -2.69 -11.52 27.22
CA ASP A 474 -2.49 -12.39 26.07
C ASP A 474 -3.66 -13.37 25.98
N PRO A 475 -4.36 -13.51 24.85
CA PRO A 475 -5.53 -14.35 24.74
C PRO A 475 -5.14 -15.80 25.01
N ALA A 476 -5.66 -16.35 26.12
CA ALA A 476 -5.42 -17.75 26.50
C ALA A 476 -6.35 -18.72 25.73
N LYS A 477 -7.41 -18.19 25.12
CA LYS A 477 -8.41 -18.92 24.34
C LYS A 477 -8.79 -18.14 23.09
N TRP A 478 -9.52 -18.76 22.18
CA TRP A 478 -10.16 -18.10 21.05
C TRP A 478 -11.04 -16.96 21.53
N GLN A 479 -11.01 -15.84 20.82
CA GLN A 479 -11.87 -14.68 21.06
C GLN A 479 -12.44 -14.21 19.73
N LEU A 480 -13.71 -13.84 19.72
CA LEU A 480 -14.42 -13.33 18.55
C LEU A 480 -15.17 -12.04 18.90
N TYR A 481 -14.96 -11.00 18.12
CA TYR A 481 -15.57 -9.69 18.35
C TYR A 481 -16.30 -9.18 17.12
N ASP A 482 -17.37 -8.41 17.34
CA ASP A 482 -18.08 -7.66 16.32
C ASP A 482 -17.64 -6.20 16.36
N LEU A 483 -16.66 -5.83 15.56
CA LEU A 483 -16.05 -4.49 15.56
C LEU A 483 -16.99 -3.36 15.13
N GLN A 484 -18.15 -3.67 14.55
CA GLN A 484 -19.13 -2.65 14.19
C GLN A 484 -19.90 -2.15 15.40
N THR A 485 -20.23 -3.04 16.34
CA THR A 485 -21.00 -2.73 17.54
C THR A 485 -20.14 -2.67 18.80
N ASP A 486 -18.97 -3.30 18.77
CA ASP A 486 -18.03 -3.42 19.89
C ASP A 486 -16.57 -3.18 19.44
N PRO A 487 -16.22 -1.96 19.01
CA PRO A 487 -14.84 -1.67 18.62
C PRO A 487 -13.84 -1.72 19.78
N ALA A 488 -14.32 -1.69 21.03
CA ALA A 488 -13.50 -1.80 22.24
C ALA A 488 -13.19 -3.26 22.64
N GLU A 489 -13.73 -4.26 21.90
CA GLU A 489 -13.50 -5.69 22.14
C GLU A 489 -13.85 -6.14 23.56
N ALA A 490 -14.98 -5.63 24.08
CA ALA A 490 -15.46 -5.90 25.43
C ALA A 490 -16.28 -7.20 25.52
N ASN A 491 -16.95 -7.61 24.44
CA ASN A 491 -17.91 -8.71 24.41
C ASN A 491 -17.44 -9.86 23.53
N ASP A 492 -16.84 -10.88 24.11
CA ASP A 492 -16.35 -12.07 23.41
C ASP A 492 -17.50 -12.98 22.95
N LEU A 493 -17.65 -13.16 21.65
CA LEU A 493 -18.70 -13.97 21.00
C LEU A 493 -18.24 -15.39 20.66
N ALA A 494 -17.02 -15.79 20.99
CA ALA A 494 -16.44 -17.06 20.53
C ALA A 494 -17.23 -18.30 20.96
N GLU A 495 -17.82 -18.28 22.17
CA GLU A 495 -18.60 -19.42 22.69
C GLU A 495 -19.96 -19.55 22.00
N ILE A 496 -20.58 -18.43 21.58
CA ILE A 496 -21.94 -18.42 21.01
C ILE A 496 -21.91 -18.42 19.44
N ARG A 497 -20.81 -18.06 18.82
CA ARG A 497 -20.65 -18.03 17.35
C ARG A 497 -19.50 -18.93 16.87
N GLN A 498 -19.54 -20.20 17.32
CA GLN A 498 -18.55 -21.20 16.93
C GLN A 498 -18.52 -21.50 15.42
N ASP A 499 -19.61 -21.22 14.70
CA ASP A 499 -19.69 -21.24 13.25
C ASP A 499 -18.66 -20.27 12.64
N LEU A 500 -18.67 -19.00 13.06
CA LEU A 500 -17.72 -18.00 12.61
C LEU A 500 -16.29 -18.28 13.06
N VAL A 501 -16.11 -18.80 14.27
CA VAL A 501 -14.77 -19.20 14.76
C VAL A 501 -14.16 -20.24 13.84
N ARG A 502 -14.92 -21.27 13.43
CA ARG A 502 -14.42 -22.30 12.49
C ARG A 502 -14.11 -21.72 11.11
N GLU A 503 -15.03 -20.93 10.55
CA GLU A 503 -14.87 -20.32 9.23
C GLU A 503 -13.64 -19.41 9.18
N LEU A 504 -13.54 -18.45 10.09
CA LEU A 504 -12.43 -17.50 10.12
C LEU A 504 -11.09 -18.17 10.44
N ASN A 505 -11.10 -19.23 11.26
CA ASN A 505 -9.86 -19.99 11.51
C ASN A 505 -9.40 -20.78 10.28
N GLN A 506 -10.32 -21.31 9.49
CA GLN A 506 -9.96 -21.98 8.23
C GLN A 506 -9.28 -20.99 7.28
N LEU A 507 -9.83 -19.79 7.10
CA LEU A 507 -9.22 -18.74 6.30
C LEU A 507 -7.85 -18.34 6.86
N LEU A 508 -7.76 -18.06 8.17
CA LEU A 508 -6.49 -17.69 8.81
C LEU A 508 -5.42 -18.76 8.64
N THR A 509 -5.79 -20.04 8.69
CA THR A 509 -4.86 -21.15 8.54
C THR A 509 -4.40 -21.32 7.09
N ALA A 510 -5.30 -21.13 6.13
CA ALA A 510 -4.98 -21.19 4.70
C ALA A 510 -4.06 -20.05 4.25
N GLU A 511 -4.26 -18.86 4.83
CA GLU A 511 -3.48 -17.66 4.47
C GLU A 511 -2.17 -17.52 5.25
N ARG A 512 -2.05 -18.23 6.36
CA ARG A 512 -0.82 -18.14 7.14
C ARG A 512 0.29 -18.91 6.46
N VAL A 513 1.25 -18.17 5.98
CA VAL A 513 2.46 -18.73 5.39
C VAL A 513 3.43 -19.06 6.52
N ASP A 514 3.94 -20.30 6.52
CA ASP A 514 4.89 -20.81 7.51
C ASP A 514 6.23 -20.07 7.43
N GLU A 515 7.11 -20.18 8.44
CA GLU A 515 8.44 -19.53 8.42
C GLU A 515 9.28 -19.90 7.18
N ALA A 516 9.05 -21.10 6.61
CA ALA A 516 9.60 -21.49 5.31
C ALA A 516 9.14 -20.62 4.15
N ALA A 517 8.01 -19.96 4.27
CA ALA A 517 7.45 -19.06 3.29
C ALA A 517 8.07 -17.65 3.26
N GLY A 518 9.18 -17.45 3.92
CA GLY A 518 10.05 -16.30 3.63
C GLY A 518 10.45 -16.21 2.15
N PHE A 519 10.17 -17.25 1.38
CA PHE A 519 10.27 -17.30 -0.07
C PHE A 519 8.97 -16.95 -0.81
N ALA A 520 7.87 -16.76 -0.12
CA ALA A 520 6.56 -16.47 -0.73
C ALA A 520 6.54 -15.23 -1.63
N ASN A 521 7.49 -14.33 -1.43
CA ASN A 521 7.59 -13.08 -2.19
C ASN A 521 8.72 -13.11 -3.23
N THR A 522 9.26 -14.28 -3.55
CA THR A 522 10.30 -14.39 -4.55
C THR A 522 9.71 -14.26 -5.94
N TYR A 523 10.21 -13.30 -6.72
CA TYR A 523 9.77 -13.04 -8.08
C TYR A 523 10.60 -13.86 -9.06
N HIS A 524 9.92 -14.59 -9.94
CA HIS A 524 10.54 -15.37 -11.00
C HIS A 524 10.07 -14.86 -12.36
N ASP A 525 11.00 -14.43 -13.18
CA ASP A 525 10.71 -13.97 -14.54
C ASP A 525 10.79 -15.13 -15.52
N TRP A 526 9.82 -15.17 -16.43
CA TRP A 526 9.84 -16.03 -17.59
C TRP A 526 10.92 -15.59 -18.59
N ASN A 527 11.84 -16.44 -18.89
CA ASN A 527 12.92 -16.18 -19.85
C ASN A 527 13.15 -17.40 -20.73
N ALA A 528 12.15 -17.81 -21.48
CA ALA A 528 12.33 -18.88 -22.44
C ALA A 528 13.39 -18.49 -23.49
N LYS A 529 14.46 -19.21 -23.52
CA LYS A 529 15.50 -19.08 -24.57
C LYS A 529 14.99 -19.48 -25.96
N THR A 530 13.87 -20.21 -25.98
CA THR A 530 13.16 -20.62 -27.20
C THR A 530 11.76 -20.01 -27.20
N ALA A 531 11.29 -19.54 -28.36
CA ALA A 531 9.88 -19.23 -28.54
C ALA A 531 9.04 -20.49 -28.20
N ASN A 532 8.02 -20.38 -27.35
CA ASN A 532 7.14 -21.47 -26.92
C ASN A 532 7.77 -22.50 -25.95
N GLY A 533 8.48 -22.05 -24.91
CA GLY A 533 8.94 -22.91 -23.81
C GLY A 533 7.81 -23.44 -22.93
N PHE A 534 8.02 -24.59 -22.29
CA PHE A 534 7.05 -25.17 -21.37
C PHE A 534 7.12 -24.54 -19.99
N LEU A 535 5.96 -24.15 -19.43
CA LEU A 535 5.84 -23.44 -18.17
C LEU A 535 6.45 -24.20 -16.98
N HIS A 536 6.38 -25.52 -17.00
CA HIS A 536 6.88 -26.40 -15.93
C HIS A 536 8.39 -26.69 -15.99
N GLU A 537 9.13 -26.16 -16.96
CA GLU A 537 10.57 -26.42 -17.12
C GLU A 537 11.41 -25.33 -16.45
N ALA A 538 12.28 -25.74 -15.52
CA ALA A 538 13.18 -24.84 -14.78
C ALA A 538 14.06 -23.97 -15.67
N SER A 539 14.51 -24.50 -16.82
CA SER A 539 15.39 -23.79 -17.75
C SER A 539 14.76 -22.58 -18.43
N ASN A 540 13.44 -22.47 -18.39
CA ASN A 540 12.67 -21.38 -18.99
C ASN A 540 12.41 -20.22 -18.01
N TRP A 541 12.77 -20.37 -16.74
CA TRP A 541 12.71 -19.35 -15.72
C TRP A 541 14.09 -18.78 -15.45
N THR A 542 14.19 -17.46 -15.37
CA THR A 542 15.42 -16.85 -14.85
C THR A 542 15.42 -16.99 -13.34
N ASP A 543 16.58 -17.31 -12.84
CA ASP A 543 16.91 -16.91 -11.49
C ASP A 543 16.85 -15.39 -11.50
N TYR A 544 15.92 -14.80 -10.75
CA TYR A 544 15.81 -13.36 -10.70
C TYR A 544 17.12 -12.81 -10.14
N LEU A 545 17.79 -12.02 -10.96
CA LEU A 545 18.98 -11.30 -10.55
C LEU A 545 18.59 -9.85 -10.38
N TYR A 546 18.60 -9.39 -9.13
CA TYR A 546 18.54 -7.97 -8.87
C TYR A 546 19.95 -7.42 -8.96
N GLU A 547 20.21 -6.63 -10.01
CA GLU A 547 21.47 -5.94 -10.18
C GLU A 547 21.34 -4.52 -9.63
N ASN A 548 22.12 -4.23 -8.60
CA ASN A 548 22.25 -2.91 -8.03
C ASN A 548 23.73 -2.56 -7.94
N GLY A 549 24.24 -1.94 -8.98
CA GLY A 549 25.69 -1.79 -9.15
C GLY A 549 26.35 -3.16 -9.28
N ASP A 550 27.22 -3.50 -8.34
CA ASP A 550 27.94 -4.78 -8.34
C ASP A 550 27.23 -5.87 -7.50
N VAL A 551 26.05 -5.57 -6.91
CA VAL A 551 25.32 -6.51 -6.08
C VAL A 551 24.39 -7.36 -6.92
N THR A 552 24.59 -8.67 -6.89
CA THR A 552 23.73 -9.65 -7.56
C THR A 552 22.99 -10.46 -6.51
N TYR A 553 21.67 -10.39 -6.50
CA TYR A 553 20.82 -11.19 -5.64
C TYR A 553 20.27 -12.38 -6.42
N MET A 554 20.52 -13.59 -5.93
CA MET A 554 20.04 -14.82 -6.56
C MET A 554 18.86 -15.39 -5.78
N VAL A 555 17.81 -15.77 -6.51
CA VAL A 555 16.62 -16.42 -5.97
C VAL A 555 16.67 -17.94 -6.17
N GLU A 556 15.67 -18.63 -5.65
CA GLU A 556 15.54 -20.08 -5.74
C GLU A 556 15.53 -20.55 -7.20
N LYS A 557 16.30 -21.59 -7.49
CA LYS A 557 16.34 -22.25 -8.80
C LYS A 557 15.43 -23.48 -8.81
N GLY A 558 14.78 -23.72 -9.89
CA GLY A 558 14.02 -24.97 -10.05
C GLY A 558 12.81 -24.83 -10.95
N ASN A 559 11.94 -25.81 -10.84
CA ASN A 559 10.61 -25.79 -11.46
C ASN A 559 9.69 -24.88 -10.65
N PRO A 560 8.63 -24.32 -11.27
CA PRO A 560 7.61 -23.55 -10.54
C PRO A 560 7.13 -24.24 -9.28
N GLN A 561 7.00 -23.47 -8.22
CA GLN A 561 6.56 -23.92 -6.90
C GLN A 561 5.36 -23.09 -6.43
N SER A 562 4.57 -23.66 -5.55
CA SER A 562 3.35 -23.02 -5.01
C SER A 562 3.58 -21.73 -4.22
N HIS A 563 4.81 -21.43 -3.86
CA HIS A 563 5.20 -20.18 -3.19
C HIS A 563 5.83 -19.13 -4.12
N TRP A 564 5.97 -19.42 -5.42
CA TRP A 564 6.54 -18.47 -6.37
C TRP A 564 5.56 -17.39 -6.76
N CYS A 565 6.00 -16.13 -6.70
CA CYS A 565 5.43 -15.04 -7.47
C CYS A 565 6.13 -15.00 -8.83
N ALA A 566 5.40 -15.27 -9.89
CA ALA A 566 5.97 -15.46 -11.23
C ALA A 566 5.41 -14.45 -12.23
N GLU A 567 6.25 -13.99 -13.15
CA GLU A 567 5.84 -13.09 -14.22
C GLU A 567 6.28 -13.59 -15.60
N ILE A 568 5.34 -13.64 -16.53
CA ILE A 568 5.61 -13.81 -17.96
C ILE A 568 5.60 -12.42 -18.58
N ARG A 569 6.73 -11.70 -18.53
CA ARG A 569 6.82 -10.30 -19.02
C ARG A 569 6.76 -10.20 -20.52
N ARG A 570 7.33 -11.15 -21.22
CA ARG A 570 7.45 -11.19 -22.69
C ARG A 570 7.64 -12.61 -23.18
N GLY A 571 7.41 -12.81 -24.47
CA GLY A 571 7.49 -14.12 -25.10
C GLY A 571 6.25 -14.97 -24.82
N ALA A 572 6.29 -16.21 -25.23
CA ALA A 572 5.19 -17.16 -25.14
C ALA A 572 5.55 -18.36 -24.28
N ALA A 573 4.68 -18.69 -23.33
CA ALA A 573 4.78 -19.85 -22.46
C ALA A 573 3.66 -20.85 -22.77
N ILE A 574 3.93 -22.14 -22.59
CA ILE A 574 2.96 -23.22 -22.78
C ILE A 574 2.81 -24.01 -21.49
N ALA A 575 1.63 -24.03 -20.92
CA ALA A 575 1.23 -24.95 -19.87
C ALA A 575 0.69 -26.23 -20.51
N SER A 576 1.47 -27.31 -20.48
CA SER A 576 1.10 -28.65 -20.96
C SER A 576 0.93 -29.63 -19.82
N LYS A 577 1.16 -29.24 -18.59
CA LYS A 577 0.97 -29.95 -17.33
C LYS A 577 0.47 -28.99 -16.27
N ASP A 578 -0.11 -29.54 -15.21
CA ASP A 578 -0.48 -28.76 -14.04
C ASP A 578 0.73 -28.03 -13.45
N THR A 579 0.57 -26.75 -13.22
CA THR A 579 1.61 -25.89 -12.68
C THR A 579 1.01 -24.95 -11.64
N GLU A 580 1.69 -24.79 -10.52
CA GLU A 580 1.21 -24.04 -9.37
C GLU A 580 2.14 -22.89 -9.00
N PHE A 581 1.55 -21.75 -8.62
CA PHE A 581 2.23 -20.53 -8.17
C PHE A 581 1.50 -19.95 -6.94
N LEU A 582 2.16 -19.11 -6.18
CA LEU A 582 1.49 -18.23 -5.23
C LEU A 582 0.70 -17.14 -5.98
N ALA A 583 1.37 -16.48 -6.93
CA ALA A 583 0.75 -15.52 -7.82
C ALA A 583 1.38 -15.60 -9.22
N LEU A 584 0.59 -15.36 -10.26
CA LEU A 584 1.06 -15.32 -11.64
C LEU A 584 0.58 -14.07 -12.36
N ARG A 585 1.52 -13.33 -12.94
CA ARG A 585 1.25 -12.22 -13.84
C ARG A 585 1.65 -12.56 -15.27
N VAL A 586 0.75 -12.32 -16.21
CA VAL A 586 0.99 -12.55 -17.64
C VAL A 586 0.93 -11.20 -18.37
N ALA A 587 2.09 -10.67 -18.74
CA ALA A 587 2.25 -9.49 -19.59
C ALA A 587 2.79 -9.85 -20.99
N GLY A 588 3.25 -11.11 -21.17
CA GLY A 588 3.51 -11.77 -22.44
C GLY A 588 2.35 -12.67 -22.84
N GLU A 589 2.62 -13.85 -23.38
CA GLU A 589 1.62 -14.80 -23.82
C GLU A 589 1.69 -16.11 -23.01
N LEU A 590 0.54 -16.70 -22.68
CA LEU A 590 0.42 -17.99 -22.05
C LEU A 590 -0.65 -18.81 -22.77
N THR A 591 -0.27 -19.99 -23.29
CA THR A 591 -1.22 -20.98 -23.80
C THR A 591 -1.40 -22.12 -22.80
N VAL A 592 -2.65 -22.40 -22.39
CA VAL A 592 -2.99 -23.51 -21.49
C VAL A 592 -3.64 -24.62 -22.30
N LYS A 593 -2.93 -25.73 -22.46
CA LYS A 593 -3.35 -26.87 -23.27
C LYS A 593 -4.43 -27.69 -22.58
N ASN A 594 -5.19 -28.45 -23.37
CA ASN A 594 -6.18 -29.39 -22.86
C ASN A 594 -5.54 -30.38 -21.88
N GLY A 595 -6.20 -30.59 -20.73
CA GLY A 595 -5.72 -31.43 -19.66
C GLY A 595 -4.64 -30.83 -18.77
N ALA A 596 -4.25 -29.57 -19.00
CA ALA A 596 -3.37 -28.79 -18.12
C ALA A 596 -4.14 -27.74 -17.31
N GLY A 597 -3.70 -27.55 -16.07
CA GLY A 597 -4.19 -26.48 -15.19
C GLY A 597 -3.07 -25.56 -14.74
N VAL A 598 -3.36 -24.26 -14.68
CA VAL A 598 -2.50 -23.28 -14.04
C VAL A 598 -3.23 -22.76 -12.81
N LEU A 599 -2.69 -23.05 -11.62
CA LEU A 599 -3.18 -22.60 -10.33
C LEU A 599 -2.29 -21.48 -9.81
N ALA A 600 -2.88 -20.32 -9.54
CA ALA A 600 -2.24 -19.27 -8.73
C ALA A 600 -3.05 -19.09 -7.44
N ARG A 601 -2.49 -19.52 -6.30
CA ARG A 601 -3.24 -19.53 -5.02
C ARG A 601 -3.79 -18.18 -4.65
N ASN A 602 -2.99 -17.14 -4.79
CA ASN A 602 -3.39 -15.79 -4.41
C ASN A 602 -4.15 -15.08 -5.54
N GLU A 603 -3.48 -14.87 -6.67
CA GLU A 603 -4.10 -14.23 -7.82
C GLU A 603 -3.43 -14.63 -9.14
N LEU A 604 -4.24 -14.64 -10.20
CA LEU A 604 -3.77 -14.70 -11.56
C LEU A 604 -4.19 -13.43 -12.30
N ARG A 605 -3.21 -12.68 -12.81
CA ARG A 605 -3.45 -11.40 -13.47
C ARG A 605 -2.95 -11.40 -14.90
N ILE A 606 -3.84 -11.08 -15.84
CA ILE A 606 -3.50 -10.85 -17.24
C ILE A 606 -3.34 -9.35 -17.42
N ALA A 607 -2.08 -8.90 -17.49
CA ALA A 607 -1.72 -7.50 -17.48
C ALA A 607 -1.94 -6.82 -18.84
N GLU A 608 -1.70 -5.52 -18.90
CA GLU A 608 -1.70 -4.76 -20.17
C GLU A 608 -0.76 -5.42 -21.18
N LYS A 609 -1.23 -5.65 -22.41
CA LYS A 609 -0.55 -6.36 -23.51
C LYS A 609 -0.38 -7.87 -23.28
N GLY A 610 -0.74 -8.39 -22.08
CA GLY A 610 -0.72 -9.82 -21.81
C GLY A 610 -1.85 -10.56 -22.49
N GLY A 611 -1.57 -11.79 -22.93
CA GLY A 611 -2.55 -12.69 -23.53
C GLY A 611 -2.53 -14.07 -22.87
N VAL A 612 -3.70 -14.58 -22.50
CA VAL A 612 -3.87 -15.98 -22.13
C VAL A 612 -4.82 -16.65 -23.11
N PHE A 613 -4.40 -17.76 -23.68
CA PHE A 613 -5.17 -18.56 -24.59
C PHE A 613 -5.47 -19.95 -24.01
N LEU A 614 -6.74 -20.26 -23.75
CA LEU A 614 -7.19 -21.56 -23.29
C LEU A 614 -7.53 -22.48 -24.49
N GLU A 615 -6.79 -23.55 -24.64
CA GLU A 615 -7.08 -24.63 -25.60
C GLU A 615 -7.69 -25.86 -24.88
N GLY A 616 -8.79 -25.62 -24.13
CA GLY A 616 -9.41 -26.68 -23.33
C GLY A 616 -8.78 -26.88 -21.95
N GLY A 617 -7.78 -26.09 -21.59
CA GLY A 617 -7.16 -26.12 -20.27
C GLY A 617 -7.92 -25.29 -19.23
N SER A 618 -7.34 -25.18 -18.02
CA SER A 618 -7.95 -24.44 -16.93
C SER A 618 -7.02 -23.42 -16.27
N LEU A 619 -7.61 -22.28 -15.85
CA LEU A 619 -7.01 -21.35 -14.92
C LEU A 619 -7.74 -21.47 -13.58
N SER A 620 -6.98 -21.50 -12.49
CA SER A 620 -7.53 -21.60 -11.14
C SER A 620 -6.88 -20.57 -10.23
N SER A 621 -7.67 -20.00 -9.31
CA SER A 621 -7.17 -19.18 -8.22
C SER A 621 -8.08 -19.35 -7.01
N GLU A 622 -7.49 -19.36 -5.82
CA GLU A 622 -8.28 -19.36 -4.57
C GLU A 622 -8.96 -18.01 -4.31
N ARG A 623 -8.53 -16.96 -5.01
CA ARG A 623 -9.14 -15.62 -4.91
C ARG A 623 -9.82 -15.21 -6.21
N TRP A 624 -9.06 -14.86 -7.22
CA TRP A 624 -9.60 -14.36 -8.49
C TRP A 624 -8.63 -14.52 -9.65
N VAL A 625 -9.20 -14.50 -10.85
CA VAL A 625 -8.50 -14.27 -12.11
C VAL A 625 -8.90 -12.86 -12.60
N GLU A 626 -7.92 -12.02 -12.92
CA GLU A 626 -8.15 -10.65 -13.38
C GLU A 626 -7.62 -10.45 -14.80
N VAL A 627 -8.47 -9.91 -15.68
CA VAL A 627 -8.08 -9.41 -17.00
C VAL A 627 -8.05 -7.89 -16.94
N CYS A 628 -6.84 -7.33 -16.82
CA CYS A 628 -6.64 -5.89 -16.73
C CYS A 628 -6.97 -5.16 -18.03
N PRO A 629 -7.14 -3.81 -18.02
CA PRO A 629 -7.23 -3.02 -19.24
C PRO A 629 -6.06 -3.31 -20.18
N GLY A 630 -6.35 -3.58 -21.45
CA GLY A 630 -5.35 -3.96 -22.46
C GLY A 630 -4.89 -5.43 -22.42
N GLY A 631 -5.24 -6.17 -21.38
CA GLY A 631 -5.06 -7.63 -21.31
C GLY A 631 -6.14 -8.40 -22.07
N THR A 632 -5.85 -9.65 -22.45
CA THR A 632 -6.76 -10.50 -23.23
C THR A 632 -6.80 -11.92 -22.67
N LEU A 633 -8.00 -12.41 -22.37
CA LEU A 633 -8.27 -13.82 -22.14
C LEU A 633 -9.06 -14.38 -23.32
N SER A 634 -8.54 -15.43 -23.95
CA SER A 634 -9.12 -15.98 -25.17
C SER A 634 -9.25 -17.50 -25.11
N GLY A 635 -10.05 -18.06 -26.00
CA GLY A 635 -10.20 -19.50 -26.20
C GLY A 635 -11.41 -20.11 -25.48
N HIS A 636 -11.31 -21.38 -25.17
CA HIS A 636 -12.32 -22.19 -24.49
C HIS A 636 -11.67 -23.08 -23.43
N GLY A 637 -12.35 -23.33 -22.35
CA GLY A 637 -11.84 -24.07 -21.21
C GLY A 637 -12.54 -23.65 -19.93
N GLU A 638 -11.86 -23.77 -18.80
CA GLU A 638 -12.46 -23.50 -17.50
C GLU A 638 -11.65 -22.47 -16.70
N VAL A 639 -12.34 -21.53 -16.06
CA VAL A 639 -11.80 -20.63 -15.04
C VAL A 639 -12.44 -21.02 -13.70
N ARG A 640 -11.63 -21.51 -12.75
CA ARG A 640 -12.08 -21.95 -11.41
C ARG A 640 -11.73 -20.88 -10.38
N ALA A 641 -12.40 -19.77 -10.48
CA ALA A 641 -12.23 -18.59 -9.61
C ALA A 641 -13.28 -17.54 -9.93
N THR A 642 -13.40 -16.52 -9.10
CA THR A 642 -14.04 -15.27 -9.51
C THR A 642 -13.24 -14.64 -10.65
N LEU A 643 -13.91 -14.30 -11.76
CA LEU A 643 -13.29 -13.63 -12.91
C LEU A 643 -13.64 -12.15 -12.90
N HIS A 644 -12.65 -11.30 -12.77
CA HIS A 644 -12.76 -9.87 -12.98
C HIS A 644 -12.21 -9.51 -14.36
N THR A 645 -12.96 -8.80 -15.18
CA THR A 645 -12.48 -8.37 -16.50
C THR A 645 -12.77 -6.92 -16.77
N SER A 646 -11.73 -6.14 -16.95
CA SER A 646 -11.72 -4.78 -17.49
C SER A 646 -10.96 -4.70 -18.84
N GLY A 647 -10.33 -5.81 -19.23
CA GLY A 647 -9.69 -6.01 -20.53
C GLY A 647 -10.62 -6.60 -21.58
N THR A 648 -10.11 -7.50 -22.41
CA THR A 648 -10.84 -8.11 -23.51
C THR A 648 -11.04 -9.61 -23.27
N LEU A 649 -12.28 -10.11 -23.38
CA LEU A 649 -12.55 -11.53 -23.55
C LEU A 649 -12.73 -11.82 -25.04
N VAL A 650 -12.00 -12.81 -25.55
CA VAL A 650 -12.16 -13.31 -26.93
C VAL A 650 -12.73 -14.72 -26.86
N LEU A 651 -14.04 -14.85 -27.13
CA LEU A 651 -14.78 -16.08 -26.92
C LEU A 651 -15.14 -16.74 -28.24
N HIS A 652 -15.32 -18.06 -28.19
CA HIS A 652 -15.56 -18.89 -29.38
C HIS A 652 -17.00 -19.42 -29.40
N PRO A 653 -17.79 -19.13 -30.45
CA PRO A 653 -19.10 -19.72 -30.63
C PRO A 653 -19.05 -21.25 -30.73
N GLY A 654 -19.89 -21.92 -29.96
CA GLY A 654 -19.94 -23.39 -29.93
C GLY A 654 -19.08 -24.04 -28.85
N ASN A 655 -18.09 -23.33 -28.32
CA ASN A 655 -17.24 -23.80 -27.18
C ASN A 655 -17.18 -22.69 -26.13
N PRO A 656 -18.17 -22.58 -25.24
CA PRO A 656 -18.23 -21.48 -24.26
C PRO A 656 -17.08 -21.59 -23.24
N LEU A 657 -16.58 -20.43 -22.82
CA LEU A 657 -15.77 -20.33 -21.60
C LEU A 657 -16.65 -20.66 -20.40
N VAL A 658 -16.20 -21.56 -19.51
CA VAL A 658 -16.91 -21.92 -18.29
C VAL A 658 -16.19 -21.31 -17.11
N VAL A 659 -16.89 -20.51 -16.30
CA VAL A 659 -16.37 -19.91 -15.08
C VAL A 659 -17.08 -20.56 -13.89
N ARG A 660 -16.30 -21.28 -13.04
CA ARG A 660 -16.77 -21.81 -11.77
C ARG A 660 -16.54 -20.76 -10.68
N GLY A 661 -17.44 -19.79 -10.65
CA GLY A 661 -17.40 -18.59 -9.81
C GLY A 661 -18.17 -17.44 -10.40
N SER A 662 -18.12 -16.31 -9.75
CA SER A 662 -18.76 -15.08 -10.22
C SER A 662 -17.95 -14.41 -11.34
N VAL A 663 -18.62 -13.75 -12.27
CA VAL A 663 -17.99 -12.94 -13.31
C VAL A 663 -18.39 -11.47 -13.15
N HIS A 664 -17.39 -10.60 -13.11
CA HIS A 664 -17.56 -9.16 -13.03
C HIS A 664 -17.04 -8.50 -14.30
N LEU A 665 -17.96 -7.93 -15.09
CA LEU A 665 -17.70 -7.43 -16.43
C LEU A 665 -17.58 -5.89 -16.44
N SER A 666 -16.54 -5.38 -17.10
CA SER A 666 -16.44 -3.95 -17.46
C SER A 666 -15.62 -3.68 -18.74
N GLY A 667 -14.96 -4.70 -19.29
CA GLY A 667 -14.13 -4.62 -20.49
C GLY A 667 -14.90 -4.86 -21.79
N ASN A 668 -14.24 -5.42 -22.81
CA ASN A 668 -14.80 -5.66 -24.12
C ASN A 668 -14.96 -7.16 -24.41
N LEU A 669 -16.00 -7.50 -25.19
CA LEU A 669 -16.16 -8.80 -25.78
C LEU A 669 -15.74 -8.77 -27.26
N ARG A 670 -14.89 -9.72 -27.66
CA ARG A 670 -14.63 -10.06 -29.05
C ARG A 670 -15.04 -11.51 -29.28
N VAL A 671 -15.38 -11.83 -30.52
CA VAL A 671 -15.80 -13.18 -30.90
C VAL A 671 -14.96 -13.61 -32.08
N GLU A 672 -14.28 -14.74 -31.93
CA GLU A 672 -13.42 -15.33 -32.97
C GLU A 672 -13.73 -16.83 -33.10
N GLY A 673 -13.43 -17.44 -34.25
CA GLY A 673 -13.53 -18.87 -34.43
C GLY A 673 -13.94 -19.32 -35.83
N ILE A 674 -13.74 -20.61 -36.09
CA ILE A 674 -14.12 -21.27 -37.37
C ILE A 674 -15.46 -21.95 -37.10
N GLY A 675 -16.53 -21.38 -37.54
CA GLY A 675 -17.85 -22.00 -37.46
C GLY A 675 -18.88 -21.19 -38.29
N ASN A 676 -19.55 -21.84 -39.18
CA ASN A 676 -20.74 -21.29 -39.81
C ASN A 676 -21.94 -21.77 -38.97
N PRO A 677 -22.48 -20.98 -38.05
CA PRO A 677 -23.63 -21.40 -37.27
C PRO A 677 -24.84 -21.48 -38.26
N LYS A 678 -25.04 -22.66 -38.78
CA LYS A 678 -26.25 -22.98 -39.50
C LYS A 678 -27.40 -22.98 -38.49
N ASN A 679 -28.24 -21.95 -38.52
CA ASN A 679 -29.50 -21.86 -37.79
C ASN A 679 -29.43 -21.93 -36.24
N LEU A 680 -28.68 -21.06 -35.59
CA LEU A 680 -28.82 -20.88 -34.14
C LEU A 680 -29.45 -19.51 -33.87
N ASP A 681 -30.60 -19.50 -33.24
CA ASP A 681 -31.30 -18.28 -32.83
C ASP A 681 -30.52 -17.55 -31.71
N GLU A 682 -29.70 -18.31 -30.92
CA GLU A 682 -28.88 -17.78 -29.84
C GLU A 682 -27.67 -18.69 -29.58
N ILE A 683 -26.48 -18.09 -29.41
CA ILE A 683 -25.21 -18.80 -29.24
C ILE A 683 -24.62 -18.44 -27.88
N THR A 684 -24.58 -19.37 -26.93
CA THR A 684 -23.90 -19.17 -25.65
C THR A 684 -22.37 -19.14 -25.84
N VAL A 685 -21.70 -18.11 -25.31
CA VAL A 685 -20.26 -17.92 -25.39
C VAL A 685 -19.56 -17.95 -24.03
N LEU A 686 -20.31 -17.72 -22.92
CA LEU A 686 -19.81 -17.82 -21.55
C LEU A 686 -20.89 -18.37 -20.64
N LYS A 687 -20.48 -19.24 -19.68
CA LYS A 687 -21.30 -19.73 -18.57
C LYS A 687 -20.58 -19.47 -17.26
N ALA A 688 -21.31 -19.07 -16.20
CA ALA A 688 -20.77 -18.78 -14.88
C ALA A 688 -21.76 -19.14 -13.79
N ASP A 689 -21.34 -19.12 -12.52
CA ASP A 689 -22.25 -19.28 -11.39
C ASP A 689 -23.10 -18.01 -11.18
N SER A 690 -22.52 -16.84 -11.47
CA SER A 690 -23.24 -15.57 -11.53
C SER A 690 -22.51 -14.55 -12.41
N ILE A 691 -23.26 -13.61 -12.99
CA ILE A 691 -22.70 -12.55 -13.83
C ILE A 691 -23.20 -11.19 -13.36
N ASP A 692 -22.25 -10.28 -13.12
CA ASP A 692 -22.48 -8.90 -12.75
C ASP A 692 -21.74 -7.96 -13.69
N GLY A 693 -22.36 -6.80 -13.99
CA GLY A 693 -21.80 -5.86 -14.94
C GLY A 693 -22.14 -6.18 -16.40
N ARG A 694 -21.54 -5.42 -17.30
CA ARG A 694 -21.70 -5.59 -18.76
C ARG A 694 -20.43 -5.19 -19.47
N PHE A 695 -20.22 -5.75 -20.68
CA PHE A 695 -19.17 -5.29 -21.57
C PHE A 695 -19.44 -3.84 -22.03
N ALA A 696 -18.37 -3.13 -22.35
CA ALA A 696 -18.44 -1.77 -22.87
C ALA A 696 -19.10 -1.74 -24.27
N ASN A 697 -18.91 -2.79 -25.07
CA ASN A 697 -19.57 -2.94 -26.35
C ASN A 697 -20.88 -3.75 -26.19
N SER A 698 -21.93 -3.29 -26.86
CA SER A 698 -23.27 -3.96 -26.87
C SER A 698 -23.44 -4.94 -28.02
N GLN A 699 -22.53 -4.91 -28.99
CA GLN A 699 -22.58 -5.72 -30.21
C GLN A 699 -21.20 -6.27 -30.57
N VAL A 700 -21.20 -7.38 -31.28
CA VAL A 700 -20.01 -8.01 -31.86
C VAL A 700 -20.27 -8.44 -33.29
N SER A 701 -19.23 -8.50 -34.12
CA SER A 701 -19.30 -9.04 -35.46
C SER A 701 -18.58 -10.37 -35.55
N PHE A 702 -19.20 -11.37 -36.16
CA PHE A 702 -18.64 -12.71 -36.35
C PHE A 702 -19.10 -13.29 -37.67
N SER A 703 -18.18 -13.86 -38.48
CA SER A 703 -18.47 -14.44 -39.80
C SER A 703 -19.32 -13.55 -40.72
N GLY A 704 -19.03 -12.23 -40.71
CA GLY A 704 -19.76 -11.26 -41.56
C GLY A 704 -21.15 -10.90 -41.08
N LYS A 705 -21.60 -11.36 -39.91
CA LYS A 705 -22.89 -11.04 -39.31
C LYS A 705 -22.70 -10.24 -38.02
N SER A 706 -23.66 -9.41 -37.69
CA SER A 706 -23.75 -8.67 -36.44
C SER A 706 -24.61 -9.40 -35.42
N TYR A 707 -24.19 -9.37 -34.16
CA TYR A 707 -24.88 -10.00 -33.04
C TYR A 707 -25.01 -9.02 -31.88
N VAL A 708 -26.13 -9.05 -31.19
CA VAL A 708 -26.38 -8.36 -29.94
C VAL A 708 -25.96 -9.27 -28.76
N ILE A 709 -25.26 -8.72 -27.78
CA ILE A 709 -24.88 -9.44 -26.57
C ILE A 709 -26.11 -9.52 -25.64
N ARG A 710 -26.45 -10.73 -25.22
CA ARG A 710 -27.52 -11.01 -24.26
C ARG A 710 -26.93 -11.52 -22.96
N TYR A 711 -27.46 -11.05 -21.86
CA TYR A 711 -27.02 -11.40 -20.50
C TYR A 711 -28.18 -12.09 -19.77
N SER A 712 -27.86 -13.20 -19.12
CA SER A 712 -28.67 -13.80 -18.07
C SER A 712 -27.90 -13.74 -16.72
N SER A 713 -28.47 -14.30 -15.68
CA SER A 713 -27.80 -14.36 -14.37
C SER A 713 -26.53 -15.21 -14.37
N ASP A 714 -26.43 -16.17 -15.29
CA ASP A 714 -25.42 -17.23 -15.34
C ASP A 714 -24.79 -17.45 -16.73
N SER A 715 -25.21 -16.70 -17.76
CA SER A 715 -24.65 -16.87 -19.09
C SER A 715 -24.65 -15.59 -19.94
N ILE A 716 -23.76 -15.59 -20.94
CA ILE A 716 -23.69 -14.59 -21.99
C ILE A 716 -23.89 -15.29 -23.32
N ALA A 717 -24.84 -14.80 -24.10
CA ALA A 717 -25.17 -15.32 -25.41
C ALA A 717 -25.18 -14.22 -26.50
N LEU A 718 -25.06 -14.65 -27.74
CA LEU A 718 -25.08 -13.83 -28.92
C LEU A 718 -26.38 -14.10 -29.69
N ARG A 719 -27.14 -13.08 -30.00
CA ARG A 719 -28.34 -13.16 -30.84
C ARG A 719 -28.10 -12.41 -32.15
N PRO A 720 -28.37 -13.04 -33.32
CA PRO A 720 -28.28 -12.33 -34.59
C PRO A 720 -29.18 -11.08 -34.60
N GLN A 721 -28.73 -10.03 -35.27
CA GLN A 721 -29.53 -8.83 -35.51
C GLN A 721 -30.57 -9.04 -36.58
#